data_db30394f8d48228ac9d558e13d47fa97
#
_entry.id   db30394f8d48228ac9d558e13d47fa97
#
_cell.length_a   1.000
_cell.length_b   1.000
_cell.length_c   1.000
_cell.angle_alpha   90.00
_cell.angle_beta   90.00
_cell.angle_gamma   90.00
#
_symmetry.space_group_name_H-M   'P 1'
#
loop_
_entity.id
_entity.type
_entity.pdbx_description
1 polymer ?
#
loop_
_entity_poly.entity_id
_entity_poly.type
_entity_poly.pdbx_seq_one_letter_code
_entity_poly.pdbx_strand_id
1 'polypeptide(L)'
;MSNNFEWQTEEVEQWPEAVAVAHVPVRPSRGRWLVALLIIPLAMIAGWIVYRQVEQQIAKATAATEMDVFSAHNLVRQAAQQRDVELLATVLSGRDRRWTAVQKALVQAGLLQNRASFGFQMQPAAGFPVAVADDITITLSSNLTAAEVTWLEPFAVSQSGGVTETVLLRQTGIYRQGARSWLLSPPERHFWGEWQQARGAYLTLVYPERDEPVARRLVHDLDAVIVDVCTRLEGTTCPAGLSLRLRLETDAGSLLAVHDAETMLASGRGLRLPTPTLVGLPLDEAGYQALLRGYAAHVASALITDLVGYECCVHGLFYRALLDKQLSQLGLRPWPLTETGYEQLLSNPGSLRPGIGSLWARPSLDLPATEEWMRIYSLADFVLTEVTLETAVAEVQRTLGRRVSFAVWFTRLTGAPYDAGAFSAAWLESIYQRSPSARMDLPTLLPEQELGLVCSERNRGVWLYHYDWDTSNWRREFGREYEPGPVSGYVYPVPGENRIVLQEAFFPTAQGEVRLSVWQHGREIFTLDQSPGVTGSTYPFYFDGADPTGRYLILRTLGQRRDARYQLLDLASCGNDSCERRSLPGRPLWSPDGAQTLLAGEPPVATAAAGAEPDPWLAPLFRGDAQGQAAVALGAGSGPFWLDRETYGYLRRAGDDVELVMAATGDDSPHVILRAADLLPLIAPTGQVNVTVDTVLASPAGARQVLVMARTVAVDRRDVLTFFLLELAADRRAVVEITQVFQTEQPASINGFSPDGRWLVISTWNAAARVNDVHLIDLPGNERQTFPASGFRMLWSADSQWLVQPEGDYLLLRAPAYDYKQLVLHDFSDCYSAYWVNGRD
;
A
#
# COMPACT_ATOMS: atom_id res chain seq x y z
N MET A 1 -5.19 54.01 -21.51
CA MET A 1 -5.62 55.18 -20.70
C MET A 1 -4.67 55.21 -19.50
N SER A 2 -3.67 56.08 -19.55
CA SER A 2 -2.66 56.23 -18.52
C SER A 2 -3.17 57.26 -17.51
N ASN A 3 -3.40 56.85 -16.28
CA ASN A 3 -3.64 57.78 -15.19
C ASN A 3 -2.30 58.03 -14.49
N ASN A 4 -1.71 59.14 -14.80
CA ASN A 4 -0.64 59.76 -14.03
C ASN A 4 -1.23 60.27 -12.70
N PHE A 5 -0.81 59.67 -11.60
CA PHE A 5 -1.01 60.24 -10.27
C PHE A 5 0.22 61.13 -9.96
N GLU A 6 0.07 62.47 -10.03
CA GLU A 6 1.02 63.43 -9.52
C GLU A 6 0.83 63.55 -7.99
N TRP A 7 1.92 63.37 -7.24
CA TRP A 7 1.96 63.66 -5.82
C TRP A 7 2.12 65.18 -5.64
N GLN A 8 1.08 65.83 -5.11
CA GLN A 8 1.21 67.18 -4.61
C GLN A 8 2.07 67.13 -3.36
N THR A 9 3.26 67.75 -3.42
CA THR A 9 4.08 68.09 -2.28
C THR A 9 3.41 69.23 -1.51
N GLU A 10 3.06 68.97 -0.24
CA GLU A 10 2.57 69.99 0.66
C GLU A 10 3.57 71.14 0.78
N GLU A 11 3.05 72.35 0.63
CA GLU A 11 3.80 73.59 0.74
C GLU A 11 4.45 73.71 2.14
N VAL A 12 5.71 74.05 2.13
CA VAL A 12 6.46 74.41 3.35
C VAL A 12 5.90 75.73 3.89
N GLU A 13 5.16 75.65 5.01
CA GLU A 13 4.80 76.87 5.77
C GLU A 13 6.07 77.63 6.17
N GLN A 14 6.28 78.80 5.61
CA GLN A 14 7.28 79.76 6.01
C GLN A 14 6.89 80.35 7.37
N TRP A 15 7.71 80.08 8.37
CA TRP A 15 7.61 80.73 9.65
C TRP A 15 7.88 82.24 9.49
N PRO A 16 7.03 83.12 10.06
CA PRO A 16 7.27 84.56 10.01
C PRO A 16 8.53 84.94 10.79
N GLU A 17 9.36 85.77 10.17
CA GLU A 17 10.56 86.33 10.76
C GLU A 17 10.25 87.01 12.13
N ALA A 18 11.08 86.68 13.11
CA ALA A 18 10.95 87.24 14.45
C ALA A 18 11.28 88.73 14.44
N VAL A 19 10.25 89.55 14.75
CA VAL A 19 10.43 91.00 15.00
C VAL A 19 11.30 91.18 16.21
N ALA A 20 12.41 91.90 16.09
CA ALA A 20 13.33 92.27 17.16
C ALA A 20 12.62 93.18 18.19
N VAL A 21 12.24 92.54 19.35
CA VAL A 21 11.75 93.33 20.50
C VAL A 21 12.91 93.83 21.33
N ALA A 22 12.96 95.15 21.43
CA ALA A 22 13.96 95.89 22.18
C ALA A 22 13.97 95.37 23.64
N HIS A 23 15.21 95.01 24.15
CA HIS A 23 15.50 94.63 25.50
C HIS A 23 15.41 95.80 26.44
N VAL A 24 14.36 95.80 27.32
CA VAL A 24 14.35 96.65 28.52
C VAL A 24 15.00 95.82 29.68
N PRO A 25 16.03 96.39 30.32
CA PRO A 25 16.68 95.62 31.38
C PRO A 25 15.80 95.55 32.65
N VAL A 26 15.20 94.48 32.91
CA VAL A 26 14.43 94.11 34.15
C VAL A 26 15.40 93.64 35.21
N ARG A 27 15.59 94.42 36.27
CA ARG A 27 16.34 94.05 37.47
C ARG A 27 15.77 92.78 38.11
N PRO A 28 16.58 91.76 38.33
CA PRO A 28 16.06 90.51 38.92
C PRO A 28 15.73 90.67 40.39
N SER A 29 14.45 90.58 40.71
CA SER A 29 14.00 90.46 42.13
C SER A 29 14.38 89.10 42.65
N ARG A 30 15.07 88.97 43.81
CA ARG A 30 15.48 87.70 44.45
C ARG A 30 14.38 86.71 44.69
N GLY A 31 13.09 87.14 44.66
CA GLY A 31 11.91 86.19 44.78
C GLY A 31 11.64 85.34 43.53
N ARG A 32 12.08 85.73 42.35
CA ARG A 32 11.88 84.99 41.10
C ARG A 32 12.73 83.72 40.98
N TRP A 33 13.89 83.73 41.62
CA TRP A 33 14.80 82.57 41.63
C TRP A 33 14.27 81.37 42.46
N LEU A 34 13.57 81.68 43.59
CA LEU A 34 12.98 80.65 44.46
C LEU A 34 11.76 79.99 43.76
N VAL A 35 11.01 80.72 43.00
CA VAL A 35 9.87 80.21 42.20
C VAL A 35 10.35 79.36 41.03
N ALA A 36 11.42 79.83 40.35
CA ALA A 36 12.04 78.99 39.31
C ALA A 36 12.66 77.70 39.82
N LEU A 37 13.29 77.69 41.00
CA LEU A 37 13.85 76.51 41.67
C LEU A 37 12.81 75.51 42.10
N LEU A 38 11.53 75.88 42.27
CA LEU A 38 10.45 75.00 42.58
C LEU A 38 9.70 74.54 41.35
N ILE A 39 9.57 75.37 40.31
CA ILE A 39 8.87 75.05 39.08
C ILE A 39 9.68 74.06 38.21
N ILE A 40 11.00 74.21 38.17
CA ILE A 40 11.84 73.30 37.34
C ILE A 40 11.76 71.82 37.81
N PRO A 41 11.92 71.48 39.14
CA PRO A 41 11.79 70.08 39.57
C PRO A 41 10.34 69.59 39.41
N LEU A 42 9.33 70.45 39.62
CA LEU A 42 7.94 70.02 39.40
C LEU A 42 7.62 69.78 37.92
N ALA A 43 8.20 70.57 37.03
CA ALA A 43 8.12 70.35 35.59
C ALA A 43 8.87 69.10 35.15
N MET A 44 10.04 68.80 35.78
CA MET A 44 10.76 67.54 35.52
C MET A 44 10.01 66.33 36.04
N ILE A 45 9.37 66.41 37.26
CA ILE A 45 8.59 65.30 37.77
C ILE A 45 7.33 65.10 36.93
N ALA A 46 6.64 66.13 36.53
CA ALA A 46 5.47 66.06 35.66
C ALA A 46 5.88 65.47 34.28
N GLY A 47 7.00 65.90 33.69
CA GLY A 47 7.58 65.36 32.48
C GLY A 47 7.95 63.87 32.60
N TRP A 48 8.53 63.48 33.74
CA TRP A 48 8.86 62.11 34.04
C TRP A 48 7.60 61.22 34.21
N ILE A 49 6.57 61.73 34.88
CA ILE A 49 5.30 60.99 35.03
C ILE A 49 4.63 60.84 33.67
N VAL A 50 4.57 61.85 32.85
CA VAL A 50 4.04 61.77 31.49
C VAL A 50 4.88 60.82 30.64
N TYR A 51 6.20 60.89 30.70
CA TYR A 51 7.08 59.99 30.03
C TYR A 51 6.81 58.50 30.43
N ARG A 52 6.75 58.21 31.73
CA ARG A 52 6.41 56.87 32.21
C ARG A 52 5.03 56.41 31.78
N GLN A 53 4.03 57.29 31.80
CA GLN A 53 2.68 56.94 31.37
C GLN A 53 2.60 56.67 29.90
N VAL A 54 3.36 57.39 29.08
CA VAL A 54 3.51 57.11 27.64
C VAL A 54 4.21 55.83 27.41
N GLU A 55 5.33 55.55 28.07
CA GLU A 55 6.02 54.22 28.01
C GLU A 55 5.10 53.07 28.36
N GLN A 56 4.31 53.19 29.45
CA GLN A 56 3.34 52.17 29.84
C GLN A 56 2.21 51.99 28.82
N GLN A 57 1.73 53.02 28.20
CA GLN A 57 0.73 52.96 27.15
C GLN A 57 1.30 52.32 25.89
N ILE A 58 2.51 52.68 25.50
CA ILE A 58 3.20 52.03 24.35
C ILE A 58 3.42 50.55 24.64
N ALA A 59 3.93 50.17 25.79
CA ALA A 59 4.15 48.80 26.19
C ALA A 59 2.85 47.96 26.16
N LYS A 60 1.73 48.52 26.66
CA LYS A 60 0.42 47.87 26.62
C LYS A 60 -0.09 47.71 25.17
N ALA A 61 0.06 48.76 24.36
CA ALA A 61 -0.35 48.70 22.94
C ALA A 61 0.49 47.66 22.17
N THR A 62 1.81 47.61 22.39
CA THR A 62 2.70 46.63 21.81
C THR A 62 2.32 45.23 22.20
N ALA A 63 2.12 44.93 23.49
CA ALA A 63 1.73 43.61 23.99
C ALA A 63 0.34 43.17 23.46
N ALA A 64 -0.61 44.07 23.36
CA ALA A 64 -1.90 43.77 22.74
C ALA A 64 -1.77 43.44 21.25
N THR A 65 -0.96 44.20 20.52
CA THR A 65 -0.68 43.97 19.10
C THR A 65 0.05 42.65 18.87
N GLU A 66 1.03 42.29 19.70
CA GLU A 66 1.74 41.01 19.65
C GLU A 66 0.78 39.85 19.86
N MET A 67 -0.19 39.95 20.78
CA MET A 67 -1.20 38.93 21.02
C MET A 67 -2.14 38.76 19.80
N ASP A 68 -2.50 39.85 19.16
CA ASP A 68 -3.35 39.80 17.95
C ASP A 68 -2.58 39.13 16.78
N VAL A 69 -1.30 39.46 16.61
CA VAL A 69 -0.42 38.82 15.61
C VAL A 69 -0.25 37.34 15.92
N PHE A 70 -0.02 36.98 17.18
CA PHE A 70 0.11 35.61 17.63
C PHE A 70 -1.16 34.81 17.32
N SER A 71 -2.33 35.37 17.58
CA SER A 71 -3.61 34.74 17.29
C SER A 71 -3.80 34.49 15.79
N ALA A 72 -3.45 35.47 14.95
CA ALA A 72 -3.48 35.32 13.49
C ALA A 72 -2.51 34.24 12.99
N HIS A 73 -1.30 34.19 13.58
CA HIS A 73 -0.30 33.17 13.23
C HIS A 73 -0.80 31.75 13.58
N ASN A 74 -1.44 31.59 14.75
CA ASN A 74 -2.00 30.28 15.12
C ASN A 74 -3.11 29.82 14.17
N LEU A 75 -3.94 30.71 13.67
CA LEU A 75 -4.94 30.37 12.65
C LEU A 75 -4.28 29.93 11.33
N VAL A 76 -3.17 30.58 10.92
CA VAL A 76 -2.41 30.15 9.74
C VAL A 76 -1.83 28.74 9.95
N ARG A 77 -1.26 28.46 11.14
CA ARG A 77 -0.74 27.13 11.47
C ARG A 77 -1.83 26.07 11.46
N GLN A 78 -2.97 26.37 12.05
CA GLN A 78 -4.12 25.47 12.06
C GLN A 78 -4.62 25.17 10.64
N ALA A 79 -4.77 26.21 9.80
CA ALA A 79 -5.17 26.04 8.40
C ALA A 79 -4.18 25.16 7.61
N ALA A 80 -2.88 25.34 7.84
CA ALA A 80 -1.84 24.55 7.20
C ALA A 80 -1.88 23.07 7.64
N GLN A 81 -2.05 22.80 8.93
CA GLN A 81 -2.13 21.44 9.49
C GLN A 81 -3.37 20.68 9.01
N GLN A 82 -4.50 21.38 8.96
CA GLN A 82 -5.78 20.81 8.51
C GLN A 82 -5.94 20.81 6.99
N ARG A 83 -5.00 21.42 6.25
CA ARG A 83 -5.08 21.69 4.79
C ARG A 83 -6.36 22.45 4.44
N ASP A 84 -6.81 23.31 5.35
CA ASP A 84 -8.03 24.10 5.19
C ASP A 84 -7.75 25.43 4.46
N VAL A 85 -8.02 25.42 3.15
CA VAL A 85 -7.83 26.58 2.27
C VAL A 85 -8.79 27.72 2.59
N GLU A 86 -10.00 27.41 3.07
CA GLU A 86 -11.01 28.40 3.41
C GLU A 86 -10.65 29.13 4.70
N LEU A 87 -10.23 28.40 5.73
CA LEU A 87 -9.71 29.01 6.95
C LEU A 87 -8.48 29.89 6.65
N LEU A 88 -7.54 29.39 5.83
CA LEU A 88 -6.39 30.18 5.41
C LEU A 88 -6.82 31.49 4.71
N ALA A 89 -7.83 31.44 3.85
CA ALA A 89 -8.31 32.60 3.10
C ALA A 89 -8.78 33.75 4.01
N THR A 90 -9.23 33.44 5.24
CA THR A 90 -9.69 34.46 6.21
C THR A 90 -8.54 35.25 6.83
N VAL A 91 -7.32 34.69 6.82
CA VAL A 91 -6.11 35.27 7.44
C VAL A 91 -5.04 35.63 6.41
N LEU A 92 -5.35 35.58 5.10
CA LEU A 92 -4.44 36.01 4.04
C LEU A 92 -4.71 37.41 3.58
N SER A 93 -3.65 38.17 3.28
CA SER A 93 -3.72 39.46 2.63
C SER A 93 -4.11 39.32 1.15
N GLY A 94 -5.21 39.97 0.74
CA GLY A 94 -5.66 40.00 -0.64
C GLY A 94 -4.93 41.02 -1.55
N ARG A 95 -3.87 41.70 -1.04
CA ARG A 95 -3.16 42.75 -1.79
C ARG A 95 -2.45 42.24 -3.04
N ASP A 96 -1.84 41.04 -2.94
CA ASP A 96 -1.21 40.36 -4.08
C ASP A 96 -1.97 39.06 -4.39
N ARG A 97 -2.72 39.08 -5.49
CA ARG A 97 -3.56 37.94 -5.91
C ARG A 97 -2.72 36.72 -6.29
N ARG A 98 -1.53 36.93 -6.91
CA ARG A 98 -0.64 35.83 -7.30
C ARG A 98 -0.08 35.15 -6.07
N TRP A 99 0.47 35.92 -5.14
CA TRP A 99 1.00 35.40 -3.89
C TRP A 99 -0.09 34.66 -3.07
N THR A 100 -1.29 35.26 -2.98
CA THR A 100 -2.43 34.62 -2.28
C THR A 100 -2.79 33.26 -2.90
N ALA A 101 -2.83 33.18 -4.23
CA ALA A 101 -3.08 31.91 -4.93
C ALA A 101 -1.99 30.87 -4.64
N VAL A 102 -0.72 31.28 -4.61
CA VAL A 102 0.41 30.41 -4.25
C VAL A 102 0.28 29.89 -2.81
N GLN A 103 -0.06 30.74 -1.84
CA GLN A 103 -0.25 30.30 -0.44
C GLN A 103 -1.37 29.24 -0.32
N LYS A 104 -2.48 29.46 -1.01
CA LYS A 104 -3.58 28.49 -1.07
C LYS A 104 -3.13 27.16 -1.67
N ALA A 105 -2.38 27.21 -2.78
CA ALA A 105 -1.83 26.01 -3.41
C ALA A 105 -0.85 25.25 -2.50
N LEU A 106 0.00 25.98 -1.74
CA LEU A 106 0.91 25.39 -0.76
C LEU A 106 0.16 24.66 0.36
N VAL A 107 -0.94 25.25 0.89
CA VAL A 107 -1.78 24.58 1.89
C VAL A 107 -2.45 23.34 1.32
N GLN A 108 -3.04 23.45 0.13
CA GLN A 108 -3.69 22.34 -0.56
C GLN A 108 -2.72 21.17 -0.80
N ALA A 109 -1.48 21.46 -1.20
CA ALA A 109 -0.42 20.48 -1.40
C ALA A 109 0.21 20.00 -0.08
N GLY A 110 -0.13 20.59 1.07
CA GLY A 110 0.50 20.30 2.37
C GLY A 110 1.94 20.80 2.46
N LEU A 111 2.36 21.75 1.63
CA LEU A 111 3.73 22.26 1.51
C LEU A 111 3.95 23.58 2.27
N LEU A 112 2.92 24.20 2.86
CA LEU A 112 3.10 25.46 3.58
C LEU A 112 4.05 25.31 4.78
N GLN A 113 3.96 24.19 5.49
CA GLN A 113 4.82 23.87 6.64
C GLN A 113 5.77 22.70 6.35
N ASN A 114 5.40 21.76 5.47
CA ASN A 114 6.23 20.63 5.10
C ASN A 114 7.19 20.99 3.97
N ARG A 115 8.40 20.44 4.02
CA ARG A 115 9.48 20.66 3.03
C ARG A 115 10.02 19.34 2.51
N ALA A 116 9.11 18.41 2.16
CA ALA A 116 9.45 17.05 1.73
C ALA A 116 10.46 17.01 0.57
N SER A 117 10.40 17.97 -0.37
CA SER A 117 11.36 18.09 -1.49
C SER A 117 12.80 18.33 -1.04
N PHE A 118 13.00 18.85 0.17
CA PHE A 118 14.29 19.04 0.81
C PHE A 118 14.62 17.97 1.86
N GLY A 119 13.78 16.94 1.97
CA GLY A 119 13.97 15.87 2.95
C GLY A 119 13.44 16.18 4.35
N PHE A 120 12.77 17.33 4.53
CA PHE A 120 12.20 17.72 5.82
C PHE A 120 10.73 17.28 5.91
N GLN A 121 10.43 16.44 6.84
CA GLN A 121 9.06 15.99 7.14
C GLN A 121 8.63 16.55 8.49
N MET A 122 7.50 17.24 8.51
CA MET A 122 6.93 17.72 9.77
C MET A 122 6.52 16.51 10.62
N GLN A 123 6.98 16.47 11.86
CA GLN A 123 6.53 15.44 12.80
C GLN A 123 5.06 15.69 13.15
N PRO A 124 4.17 14.67 13.02
CA PRO A 124 2.84 14.79 13.57
C PRO A 124 2.97 14.89 15.08
N ALA A 125 2.73 16.07 15.63
CA ALA A 125 2.70 16.25 17.07
C ALA A 125 1.55 15.42 17.64
N ALA A 126 1.84 14.56 18.60
CA ALA A 126 0.83 13.85 19.37
C ALA A 126 0.06 14.85 20.24
N GLY A 127 -1.09 15.32 19.72
CA GLY A 127 -1.86 16.41 20.28
C GLY A 127 -1.38 17.77 19.76
N PHE A 128 -2.29 18.67 19.48
CA PHE A 128 -1.97 20.03 19.04
C PHE A 128 -1.13 20.71 20.13
N PRO A 129 0.18 20.92 19.99
CA PRO A 129 0.84 21.88 20.82
C PRO A 129 0.32 23.24 20.33
N VAL A 130 -0.55 23.85 21.10
CA VAL A 130 -0.67 25.31 21.05
C VAL A 130 0.77 25.79 21.20
N ALA A 131 1.31 26.44 20.16
CA ALA A 131 2.66 27.00 20.24
C ALA A 131 2.72 27.79 21.52
N VAL A 132 3.64 27.42 22.39
CA VAL A 132 3.87 28.19 23.62
C VAL A 132 4.40 29.53 23.16
N ALA A 133 3.91 30.61 23.68
CA ALA A 133 4.31 31.95 23.27
C ALA A 133 5.85 32.16 23.32
N ASP A 134 6.55 31.36 24.11
CA ASP A 134 8.00 31.38 24.29
C ASP A 134 8.79 30.89 23.05
N ASP A 135 8.16 30.12 22.14
CA ASP A 135 8.80 29.62 20.91
C ASP A 135 8.65 30.56 19.71
N ILE A 136 7.90 31.66 19.87
CA ILE A 136 7.60 32.62 18.80
C ILE A 136 8.15 33.99 19.17
N THR A 137 8.94 34.55 18.29
CA THR A 137 9.42 35.95 18.40
C THR A 137 8.64 36.82 17.42
N ILE A 138 8.02 37.88 17.92
CA ILE A 138 7.27 38.86 17.15
C ILE A 138 8.04 40.18 17.16
N THR A 139 8.43 40.66 16.00
CA THR A 139 9.11 41.96 15.83
C THR A 139 8.16 42.91 15.12
N LEU A 140 7.66 43.90 15.83
CA LEU A 140 6.72 44.89 15.28
C LEU A 140 7.48 46.03 14.56
N SER A 141 6.89 46.54 13.48
CA SER A 141 7.37 47.80 12.89
C SER A 141 7.11 48.98 13.83
N SER A 142 7.85 50.07 13.67
CA SER A 142 7.77 51.24 14.51
C SER A 142 6.38 51.90 14.55
N ASN A 143 5.59 51.73 13.50
CA ASN A 143 4.23 52.23 13.39
C ASN A 143 3.16 51.19 13.77
N LEU A 144 3.57 49.98 14.28
CA LEU A 144 2.69 48.88 14.69
C LEU A 144 1.73 48.37 13.59
N THR A 145 2.06 48.54 12.30
CA THR A 145 1.19 48.11 11.19
C THR A 145 1.72 46.89 10.45
N ALA A 146 2.95 46.47 10.76
CA ALA A 146 3.56 45.26 10.23
C ALA A 146 4.30 44.51 11.33
N ALA A 147 4.40 43.20 11.20
CA ALA A 147 5.09 42.32 12.11
C ALA A 147 5.88 41.25 11.34
N GLU A 148 7.10 41.00 11.75
CA GLU A 148 7.86 39.82 11.39
C GLU A 148 7.69 38.81 12.54
N VAL A 149 7.16 37.63 12.22
CA VAL A 149 7.00 36.52 13.15
C VAL A 149 7.99 35.44 12.79
N THR A 150 8.87 35.09 13.73
CA THR A 150 9.80 33.99 13.58
C THR A 150 9.48 32.92 14.62
N TRP A 151 9.53 31.65 14.21
CA TRP A 151 9.26 30.52 15.08
C TRP A 151 10.19 29.36 14.75
N LEU A 152 10.35 28.45 15.67
CA LEU A 152 11.10 27.22 15.50
C LEU A 152 10.14 26.06 15.14
N GLU A 153 10.47 25.35 14.07
CA GLU A 153 9.68 24.19 13.63
C GLU A 153 10.55 22.93 13.63
N PRO A 154 10.15 21.85 14.32
CA PRO A 154 10.86 20.58 14.33
C PRO A 154 10.53 19.78 13.07
N PHE A 155 11.55 19.30 12.39
CA PHE A 155 11.43 18.43 11.23
C PHE A 155 12.15 17.11 11.47
N ALA A 156 11.49 16.02 11.06
CA ALA A 156 12.12 14.73 10.93
C ALA A 156 12.92 14.66 9.63
N VAL A 157 14.17 14.26 9.70
CA VAL A 157 15.07 14.09 8.57
C VAL A 157 15.59 12.67 8.57
N SER A 158 15.30 11.93 7.51
CA SER A 158 15.82 10.58 7.33
C SER A 158 17.28 10.64 6.85
N GLN A 159 18.15 9.91 7.54
CA GLN A 159 19.55 9.72 7.14
C GLN A 159 19.72 8.45 6.32
N SER A 160 20.84 8.34 5.59
CA SER A 160 21.28 7.10 4.96
C SER A 160 21.41 6.02 6.04
N GLY A 161 20.60 4.94 5.94
CA GLY A 161 20.57 3.87 6.96
C GLY A 161 19.27 3.83 7.78
N GLY A 162 18.27 4.66 7.44
CA GLY A 162 16.92 4.58 8.05
C GLY A 162 16.78 5.23 9.42
N VAL A 163 17.84 5.85 9.93
CA VAL A 163 17.79 6.62 11.18
C VAL A 163 17.09 7.96 10.91
N THR A 164 16.10 8.28 11.71
CA THR A 164 15.41 9.58 11.67
C THR A 164 15.93 10.49 12.77
N GLU A 165 16.42 11.65 12.41
CA GLU A 165 16.88 12.70 13.32
C GLU A 165 15.90 13.87 13.31
N THR A 166 15.70 14.52 14.44
CA THR A 166 14.90 15.75 14.53
C THR A 166 15.82 16.96 14.48
N VAL A 167 15.59 17.85 13.51
CA VAL A 167 16.29 19.13 13.38
C VAL A 167 15.33 20.29 13.57
N LEU A 168 15.81 21.39 14.15
CA LEU A 168 15.04 22.62 14.31
C LEU A 168 15.40 23.62 13.23
N LEU A 169 14.38 24.10 12.52
CA LEU A 169 14.56 25.18 11.53
C LEU A 169 13.74 26.39 11.94
N ARG A 170 14.35 27.58 11.80
CA ARG A 170 13.68 28.84 12.01
C ARG A 170 12.89 29.22 10.77
N GLN A 171 11.60 29.37 10.93
CA GLN A 171 10.67 29.84 9.92
C GLN A 171 10.35 31.32 10.11
N THR A 172 9.92 32.01 9.06
CA THR A 172 9.59 33.44 9.13
C THR A 172 8.30 33.71 8.35
N GLY A 173 7.42 34.50 8.95
CA GLY A 173 6.18 34.98 8.33
C GLY A 173 6.01 36.48 8.51
N ILE A 174 5.51 37.16 7.49
CA ILE A 174 5.24 38.62 7.55
C ILE A 174 3.73 38.83 7.72
N TYR A 175 3.37 39.60 8.72
CA TYR A 175 1.97 39.93 9.00
C TYR A 175 1.77 41.45 8.84
N ARG A 176 0.58 41.82 8.38
CA ARG A 176 0.17 43.23 8.26
C ARG A 176 -1.21 43.42 8.86
N GLN A 177 -1.39 44.59 9.46
CA GLN A 177 -2.67 44.99 9.98
C GLN A 177 -3.65 45.18 8.84
N GLY A 178 -4.75 44.39 8.83
CA GLY A 178 -5.91 44.58 7.97
C GLY A 178 -6.95 45.46 8.62
N ALA A 179 -8.12 45.56 8.01
CA ALA A 179 -9.21 46.39 8.56
C ALA A 179 -9.79 45.83 9.88
N ARG A 180 -9.70 44.54 10.12
CA ARG A 180 -10.31 43.87 11.29
C ARG A 180 -9.38 42.90 12.04
N SER A 181 -8.32 42.42 11.41
CA SER A 181 -7.42 41.43 11.93
C SER A 181 -6.04 41.56 11.28
N TRP A 182 -5.05 40.92 11.87
CA TRP A 182 -3.73 40.73 11.28
C TRP A 182 -3.79 39.66 10.19
N LEU A 183 -3.11 39.90 9.07
CA LEU A 183 -3.16 39.04 7.90
C LEU A 183 -1.73 38.64 7.49
N LEU A 184 -1.50 37.36 7.21
CA LEU A 184 -0.30 36.89 6.56
C LEU A 184 -0.15 37.57 5.21
N SER A 185 0.99 38.17 4.95
CA SER A 185 1.23 39.09 3.82
C SER A 185 2.53 38.77 3.11
N PRO A 186 2.66 39.11 1.80
CA PRO A 186 3.92 38.94 1.10
C PRO A 186 5.02 39.85 1.71
N PRO A 187 6.26 39.32 1.83
CA PRO A 187 7.41 40.11 2.17
C PRO A 187 7.68 41.22 1.13
N GLU A 188 8.06 42.42 1.57
CA GLU A 188 8.47 43.50 0.70
C GLU A 188 9.93 43.37 0.31
N ARG A 189 10.35 44.17 -0.70
CA ARG A 189 11.75 44.13 -1.19
C ARG A 189 12.80 44.35 -0.11
N HIS A 190 12.53 45.31 0.80
CA HIS A 190 13.47 45.61 1.90
C HIS A 190 13.66 44.45 2.88
N PHE A 191 12.70 43.54 2.98
CA PHE A 191 12.86 42.33 3.78
C PHE A 191 13.97 41.41 3.27
N TRP A 192 14.13 41.34 1.94
CA TRP A 192 15.11 40.47 1.30
C TRP A 192 16.50 41.12 1.17
N GLY A 193 16.58 42.45 1.22
CA GLY A 193 17.78 43.21 0.90
C GLY A 193 18.18 43.17 -0.57
N GLU A 194 19.42 43.55 -0.87
CA GLU A 194 19.93 43.57 -2.24
C GLU A 194 20.37 42.17 -2.71
N TRP A 195 20.28 41.94 -4.04
CA TRP A 195 20.75 40.71 -4.64
C TRP A 195 22.27 40.64 -4.65
N GLN A 196 22.83 39.56 -4.09
CA GLN A 196 24.22 39.23 -3.99
C GLN A 196 24.60 38.05 -4.89
N GLN A 197 25.90 37.90 -5.16
CA GLN A 197 26.42 36.76 -5.91
C GLN A 197 27.68 36.22 -5.24
N ALA A 198 27.72 34.90 -5.07
CA ALA A 198 28.93 34.18 -4.68
C ALA A 198 29.35 33.23 -5.79
N ARG A 199 30.63 33.03 -5.97
CA ARG A 199 31.22 32.15 -7.00
C ARG A 199 32.09 31.10 -6.34
N GLY A 200 31.84 29.85 -6.65
CA GLY A 200 32.73 28.75 -6.40
C GLY A 200 33.53 28.33 -7.65
N ALA A 201 34.08 27.14 -7.64
CA ALA A 201 34.84 26.61 -8.77
C ALA A 201 33.89 26.20 -9.95
N TYR A 202 32.77 25.59 -9.64
CA TYR A 202 31.79 25.09 -10.60
C TYR A 202 30.42 25.75 -10.47
N LEU A 203 30.13 26.38 -9.32
CA LEU A 203 28.83 26.94 -9.01
C LEU A 203 28.84 28.43 -8.89
N THR A 204 27.90 29.11 -9.52
CA THR A 204 27.60 30.53 -9.27
C THR A 204 26.24 30.62 -8.59
N LEU A 205 26.21 31.14 -7.37
CA LEU A 205 25.00 31.30 -6.55
C LEU A 205 24.56 32.75 -6.53
N VAL A 206 23.30 33.02 -6.85
CA VAL A 206 22.66 34.34 -6.74
C VAL A 206 21.62 34.26 -5.63
N TYR A 207 21.70 35.15 -4.63
CA TYR A 207 20.90 35.08 -3.42
C TYR A 207 20.54 36.47 -2.87
N PRO A 208 19.47 36.62 -2.08
CA PRO A 208 19.15 37.86 -1.39
C PRO A 208 20.10 38.08 -0.19
N GLU A 209 20.45 39.31 0.12
CA GLU A 209 21.34 39.67 1.22
C GLU A 209 20.95 39.03 2.56
N ARG A 210 19.66 38.88 2.83
CA ARG A 210 19.12 38.23 4.04
C ARG A 210 19.68 36.82 4.28
N ASP A 211 19.92 36.09 3.21
CA ASP A 211 20.40 34.70 3.27
C ASP A 211 21.94 34.58 3.18
N GLU A 212 22.67 35.72 3.14
CA GLU A 212 24.12 35.76 2.94
C GLU A 212 24.90 34.77 3.82
N PRO A 213 24.65 34.65 5.15
CA PRO A 213 25.45 33.78 6.02
C PRO A 213 25.38 32.31 5.62
N VAL A 214 24.17 31.85 5.22
CA VAL A 214 23.93 30.46 4.78
C VAL A 214 24.38 30.27 3.32
N ALA A 215 24.08 31.25 2.45
CA ALA A 215 24.36 31.16 1.03
C ALA A 215 25.87 31.11 0.71
N ARG A 216 26.69 31.84 1.42
CA ARG A 216 28.17 31.81 1.24
C ARG A 216 28.76 30.45 1.60
N ARG A 217 28.25 29.81 2.64
CA ARG A 217 28.65 28.46 3.03
C ARG A 217 28.16 27.42 2.03
N LEU A 218 26.90 27.54 1.59
CA LEU A 218 26.28 26.64 0.59
C LEU A 218 27.08 26.58 -0.72
N VAL A 219 27.60 27.71 -1.23
CA VAL A 219 28.40 27.72 -2.46
C VAL A 219 29.61 26.79 -2.33
N HIS A 220 30.34 26.90 -1.22
CA HIS A 220 31.54 26.10 -1.01
C HIS A 220 31.23 24.62 -0.89
N ASP A 221 30.21 24.28 -0.07
CA ASP A 221 29.86 22.90 0.23
C ASP A 221 29.18 22.24 -0.97
N LEU A 222 28.39 22.97 -1.77
CA LEU A 222 27.78 22.45 -3.01
C LEU A 222 28.83 22.23 -4.11
N ASP A 223 29.87 23.04 -4.19
CA ASP A 223 31.02 22.78 -5.10
C ASP A 223 31.67 21.43 -4.78
N ALA A 224 31.85 21.11 -3.50
CA ALA A 224 32.36 19.80 -3.09
C ALA A 224 31.44 18.64 -3.51
N VAL A 225 30.13 18.80 -3.41
CA VAL A 225 29.15 17.82 -3.90
C VAL A 225 29.26 17.66 -5.42
N ILE A 226 29.41 18.75 -6.18
CA ILE A 226 29.56 18.70 -7.64
C ILE A 226 30.79 17.87 -8.02
N VAL A 227 31.92 18.07 -7.33
CA VAL A 227 33.13 17.28 -7.54
C VAL A 227 32.90 15.80 -7.23
N ASP A 228 32.22 15.47 -6.13
CA ASP A 228 31.91 14.07 -5.77
C ASP A 228 31.02 13.40 -6.82
N VAL A 229 29.97 14.08 -7.31
CA VAL A 229 29.11 13.60 -8.40
C VAL A 229 29.92 13.32 -9.66
N CYS A 230 30.74 14.27 -10.13
CA CYS A 230 31.56 14.07 -11.33
C CYS A 230 32.53 12.89 -11.17
N THR A 231 33.19 12.80 -10.02
CA THR A 231 34.18 11.73 -9.75
C THR A 231 33.55 10.36 -9.81
N ARG A 232 32.35 10.23 -9.29
CA ARG A 232 31.62 8.93 -9.25
C ARG A 232 31.01 8.54 -10.60
N LEU A 233 30.60 9.52 -11.41
CA LEU A 233 30.01 9.25 -12.72
C LEU A 233 31.09 9.08 -13.80
N GLU A 234 32.04 9.97 -13.88
CA GLU A 234 33.04 10.00 -14.97
C GLU A 234 34.40 9.40 -14.58
N GLY A 235 34.57 9.04 -13.31
CA GLY A 235 35.75 8.35 -12.81
C GLY A 235 37.00 9.19 -12.56
N THR A 236 36.99 10.49 -12.91
CA THR A 236 38.20 11.35 -12.70
C THR A 236 37.92 12.79 -12.31
N THR A 237 37.41 13.60 -13.21
CA THR A 237 37.20 15.05 -12.99
C THR A 237 35.96 15.54 -13.72
N CYS A 238 35.39 16.63 -13.21
CA CYS A 238 34.29 17.30 -13.89
C CYS A 238 34.70 17.75 -15.31
N PRO A 239 33.76 17.74 -16.28
CA PRO A 239 34.01 18.18 -17.65
C PRO A 239 34.61 19.59 -17.70
N ALA A 240 35.56 19.80 -18.58
CA ALA A 240 36.15 21.13 -18.79
C ALA A 240 35.05 22.13 -19.18
N GLY A 241 34.98 23.26 -18.46
CA GLY A 241 33.98 24.30 -18.70
C GLY A 241 32.59 24.03 -18.06
N LEU A 242 32.49 23.05 -17.17
CA LEU A 242 31.26 22.90 -16.34
C LEU A 242 31.04 24.16 -15.52
N SER A 243 29.86 24.77 -15.65
CA SER A 243 29.47 25.94 -14.86
C SER A 243 27.97 25.87 -14.63
N LEU A 244 27.59 25.72 -13.37
CA LEU A 244 26.18 25.71 -12.92
C LEU A 244 25.83 27.09 -12.37
N ARG A 245 24.60 27.52 -12.63
CA ARG A 245 24.05 28.74 -12.05
C ARG A 245 22.84 28.40 -11.20
N LEU A 246 22.92 28.66 -9.91
CA LEU A 246 21.83 28.49 -8.96
C LEU A 246 21.33 29.86 -8.52
N ARG A 247 20.04 30.11 -8.67
CA ARG A 247 19.38 31.30 -8.13
C ARG A 247 18.43 30.89 -7.01
N LEU A 248 18.58 31.51 -5.86
CA LEU A 248 17.71 31.36 -4.71
C LEU A 248 16.51 32.31 -4.87
N GLU A 249 15.35 31.76 -5.12
CA GLU A 249 14.12 32.51 -5.40
C GLU A 249 13.42 32.93 -4.12
N THR A 250 12.98 34.20 -4.07
CA THR A 250 12.23 34.77 -2.95
C THR A 250 10.70 34.59 -3.08
N ASP A 251 10.23 34.10 -4.21
CA ASP A 251 8.82 33.78 -4.46
C ASP A 251 8.48 32.41 -3.83
N ALA A 252 7.48 32.36 -2.96
CA ALA A 252 6.98 31.15 -2.33
C ALA A 252 6.52 30.09 -3.36
N GLY A 253 6.17 30.48 -4.59
CA GLY A 253 5.88 29.58 -5.69
C GLY A 253 7.03 28.63 -6.06
N SER A 254 8.26 29.00 -5.73
CA SER A 254 9.43 28.15 -5.91
C SER A 254 9.36 26.87 -5.07
N LEU A 255 8.67 26.87 -3.91
CA LEU A 255 8.41 25.66 -3.11
C LEU A 255 7.50 24.66 -3.83
N LEU A 256 6.53 25.15 -4.63
CA LEU A 256 5.70 24.28 -5.49
C LEU A 256 6.52 23.77 -6.68
N ALA A 257 7.33 24.63 -7.30
CA ALA A 257 8.12 24.27 -8.47
C ALA A 257 9.14 23.16 -8.18
N VAL A 258 9.78 23.14 -7.00
CA VAL A 258 10.72 22.07 -6.61
C VAL A 258 10.02 20.77 -6.22
N HIS A 259 8.71 20.82 -5.98
CA HIS A 259 7.91 19.61 -5.75
C HIS A 259 7.54 18.92 -7.07
N ASP A 260 7.47 19.67 -8.17
CA ASP A 260 7.26 19.15 -9.51
C ASP A 260 8.60 18.68 -10.11
N ALA A 261 8.75 17.36 -10.20
CA ALA A 261 9.98 16.74 -10.69
C ALA A 261 10.29 17.08 -12.14
N GLU A 262 9.27 17.28 -13.00
CA GLU A 262 9.47 17.65 -14.41
C GLU A 262 10.07 19.05 -14.53
N THR A 263 9.48 20.02 -13.82
CA THR A 263 9.99 21.40 -13.76
C THR A 263 11.44 21.45 -13.27
N MET A 264 11.75 20.61 -12.27
CA MET A 264 13.10 20.54 -11.71
C MET A 264 14.12 20.02 -12.72
N LEU A 265 13.85 18.89 -13.37
CA LEU A 265 14.78 18.28 -14.32
C LEU A 265 14.92 19.08 -15.63
N ALA A 266 13.84 19.79 -16.03
CA ALA A 266 13.88 20.65 -17.22
C ALA A 266 14.73 21.91 -17.06
N SER A 267 15.12 22.30 -15.84
CA SER A 267 15.89 23.53 -15.59
C SER A 267 17.36 23.45 -16.04
N GLY A 268 17.91 22.24 -16.22
CA GLY A 268 19.29 22.06 -16.67
C GLY A 268 20.31 22.80 -15.80
N ARG A 269 21.27 23.49 -16.45
CA ARG A 269 22.34 24.24 -15.77
C ARG A 269 21.90 25.56 -15.12
N GLY A 270 20.63 25.96 -15.28
CA GLY A 270 20.04 27.17 -14.72
C GLY A 270 19.03 26.93 -13.61
N LEU A 271 19.47 26.41 -12.47
CA LEU A 271 18.61 26.03 -11.37
C LEU A 271 17.99 27.24 -10.66
N ARG A 272 16.71 27.08 -10.26
CA ARG A 272 15.97 28.01 -9.41
C ARG A 272 15.37 27.27 -8.24
N LEU A 273 15.89 27.55 -7.04
CA LEU A 273 15.45 26.90 -5.81
C LEU A 273 14.93 27.96 -4.82
N PRO A 274 14.02 27.64 -3.92
CA PRO A 274 13.60 28.58 -2.87
C PRO A 274 14.78 28.96 -1.99
N THR A 275 14.76 30.18 -1.41
CA THR A 275 15.80 30.63 -0.49
C THR A 275 15.78 29.85 0.82
N PRO A 276 16.91 29.81 1.59
CA PRO A 276 16.93 29.22 2.93
C PRO A 276 15.88 29.84 3.86
N THR A 277 15.60 31.15 3.76
CA THR A 277 14.53 31.80 4.54
C THR A 277 13.15 31.19 4.24
N LEU A 278 12.85 30.74 3.02
CA LEU A 278 11.58 30.08 2.66
C LEU A 278 11.56 28.59 3.04
N VAL A 279 12.71 27.91 2.96
CA VAL A 279 12.82 26.50 3.35
C VAL A 279 12.82 26.37 4.87
N GLY A 280 13.59 27.19 5.55
CA GLY A 280 13.85 27.24 6.98
C GLY A 280 15.33 27.44 7.26
N LEU A 281 15.65 28.44 8.09
CA LEU A 281 17.04 28.74 8.44
C LEU A 281 17.52 27.78 9.53
N PRO A 282 18.69 27.13 9.38
CA PRO A 282 19.23 26.22 10.38
C PRO A 282 19.69 26.98 11.62
N LEU A 283 19.53 26.38 12.79
CA LEU A 283 20.04 26.92 14.08
C LEU A 283 21.39 26.35 14.46
N ASP A 284 21.69 25.15 14.02
CA ASP A 284 22.86 24.38 14.38
C ASP A 284 23.46 23.68 13.16
N GLU A 285 24.52 22.94 13.39
CA GLU A 285 25.23 22.20 12.34
C GLU A 285 24.37 21.04 11.78
N ALA A 286 23.60 20.35 12.61
CA ALA A 286 22.73 19.25 12.15
C ALA A 286 21.66 19.79 11.20
N GLY A 287 21.00 20.89 11.56
CA GLY A 287 20.06 21.60 10.69
C GLY A 287 20.70 22.09 9.39
N TYR A 288 21.93 22.61 9.45
CA TYR A 288 22.66 23.04 8.25
C TYR A 288 22.98 21.85 7.33
N GLN A 289 23.49 20.75 7.87
CA GLN A 289 23.79 19.55 7.08
C GLN A 289 22.54 18.95 6.43
N ALA A 290 21.43 18.99 7.12
CA ALA A 290 20.14 18.57 6.56
C ALA A 290 19.70 19.50 5.40
N LEU A 291 19.83 20.82 5.59
CA LEU A 291 19.55 21.82 4.55
C LEU A 291 20.48 21.65 3.34
N LEU A 292 21.77 21.49 3.58
CA LEU A 292 22.78 21.22 2.54
C LEU A 292 22.40 19.98 1.71
N ARG A 293 22.06 18.87 2.37
CA ARG A 293 21.61 17.65 1.66
C ARG A 293 20.41 17.91 0.76
N GLY A 294 19.42 18.70 1.22
CA GLY A 294 18.27 19.07 0.42
C GLY A 294 18.66 19.83 -0.85
N TYR A 295 19.49 20.87 -0.73
CA TYR A 295 19.99 21.62 -1.90
C TYR A 295 20.89 20.77 -2.78
N ALA A 296 21.77 19.99 -2.19
CA ALA A 296 22.68 19.09 -2.89
C ALA A 296 21.94 18.05 -3.73
N ALA A 297 20.84 17.48 -3.21
CA ALA A 297 20.02 16.55 -3.96
C ALA A 297 19.45 17.17 -5.24
N HIS A 298 19.01 18.43 -5.20
CA HIS A 298 18.51 19.15 -6.37
C HIS A 298 19.63 19.51 -7.36
N VAL A 299 20.78 19.99 -6.86
CA VAL A 299 21.95 20.32 -7.69
C VAL A 299 22.49 19.05 -8.36
N ALA A 300 22.65 17.96 -7.59
CA ALA A 300 23.12 16.68 -8.12
C ALA A 300 22.13 16.10 -9.15
N SER A 301 20.81 16.18 -8.91
CA SER A 301 19.81 15.72 -9.86
C SER A 301 19.93 16.43 -11.22
N ALA A 302 20.06 17.75 -11.21
CA ALA A 302 20.22 18.53 -12.44
C ALA A 302 21.56 18.25 -13.13
N LEU A 303 22.65 18.15 -12.35
CA LEU A 303 23.99 17.85 -12.88
C LEU A 303 24.04 16.44 -13.50
N ILE A 304 23.54 15.43 -12.80
CA ILE A 304 23.48 14.04 -13.31
C ILE A 304 22.67 14.02 -14.60
N THR A 305 21.48 14.65 -14.59
CA THR A 305 20.61 14.72 -15.78
C THR A 305 21.30 15.36 -16.98
N ASP A 306 22.07 16.43 -16.76
CA ASP A 306 22.84 17.12 -17.81
C ASP A 306 24.02 16.26 -18.30
N LEU A 307 24.78 15.65 -17.38
CA LEU A 307 25.94 14.82 -17.71
C LEU A 307 25.58 13.56 -18.48
N VAL A 308 24.52 12.86 -18.08
CA VAL A 308 24.03 11.67 -18.80
C VAL A 308 23.21 12.01 -20.05
N GLY A 309 22.94 13.31 -20.28
CA GLY A 309 22.23 13.79 -21.47
C GLY A 309 20.76 13.38 -21.50
N TYR A 310 20.09 13.17 -20.35
CA TYR A 310 18.69 12.77 -20.35
C TYR A 310 17.77 13.92 -20.76
N GLU A 311 16.96 13.67 -21.79
CA GLU A 311 15.90 14.58 -22.25
C GLU A 311 14.55 14.13 -21.68
N CYS A 312 13.92 15.00 -20.91
CA CYS A 312 12.62 14.72 -20.29
C CYS A 312 11.52 14.56 -21.38
N CYS A 313 10.56 13.62 -21.28
CA CYS A 313 10.40 12.67 -20.17
C CYS A 313 10.15 11.27 -20.73
N VAL A 314 11.05 10.75 -21.57
CA VAL A 314 10.96 9.39 -22.08
C VAL A 314 11.29 8.42 -20.97
N HIS A 315 10.37 7.46 -20.72
CA HIS A 315 10.48 6.51 -19.60
C HIS A 315 10.71 7.23 -18.25
N GLY A 316 9.98 8.34 -18.02
CA GLY A 316 10.26 9.30 -16.95
C GLY A 316 10.27 8.66 -15.57
N LEU A 317 9.30 7.83 -15.24
CA LEU A 317 9.23 7.16 -13.95
C LEU A 317 10.42 6.22 -13.70
N PHE A 318 10.87 5.49 -14.72
CA PHE A 318 12.05 4.63 -14.61
C PHE A 318 13.33 5.45 -14.46
N TYR A 319 13.49 6.51 -15.26
CA TYR A 319 14.62 7.42 -15.09
C TYR A 319 14.68 8.04 -13.69
N ARG A 320 13.52 8.46 -13.15
CA ARG A 320 13.44 8.96 -11.78
C ARG A 320 13.93 7.93 -10.77
N ALA A 321 13.53 6.66 -10.91
CA ALA A 321 14.00 5.61 -10.01
C ALA A 321 15.52 5.38 -10.10
N LEU A 322 16.10 5.42 -11.31
CA LEU A 322 17.55 5.35 -11.51
C LEU A 322 18.27 6.54 -10.84
N LEU A 323 17.75 7.75 -11.02
CA LEU A 323 18.28 8.97 -10.42
C LEU A 323 18.23 8.94 -8.89
N ASP A 324 17.06 8.55 -8.32
CA ASP A 324 16.89 8.45 -6.87
C ASP A 324 17.82 7.39 -6.27
N LYS A 325 18.11 6.29 -6.99
CA LYS A 325 19.11 5.30 -6.56
C LYS A 325 20.50 5.91 -6.50
N GLN A 326 20.88 6.69 -7.51
CA GLN A 326 22.17 7.37 -7.54
C GLN A 326 22.28 8.41 -6.41
N LEU A 327 21.23 9.19 -6.17
CA LEU A 327 21.20 10.15 -5.06
C LEU A 327 21.32 9.46 -3.70
N SER A 328 20.73 8.26 -3.57
CA SER A 328 20.87 7.45 -2.35
C SER A 328 22.30 6.95 -2.15
N GLN A 329 22.97 6.50 -3.21
CA GLN A 329 24.39 6.10 -3.16
C GLN A 329 25.33 7.26 -2.82
N LEU A 330 24.96 8.49 -3.21
CA LEU A 330 25.64 9.73 -2.83
C LEU A 330 25.32 10.18 -1.39
N GLY A 331 24.38 9.53 -0.70
CA GLY A 331 23.93 9.91 0.64
C GLY A 331 23.08 11.19 0.67
N LEU A 332 22.59 11.66 -0.48
CA LEU A 332 21.81 12.90 -0.61
C LEU A 332 20.31 12.71 -0.38
N ARG A 333 19.80 11.52 -0.65
CA ARG A 333 18.42 11.12 -0.37
C ARG A 333 18.39 9.69 0.15
N PRO A 334 17.47 9.35 1.07
CA PRO A 334 17.24 7.95 1.41
C PRO A 334 16.63 7.22 0.21
N TRP A 335 17.02 5.95 0.03
CA TRP A 335 16.31 5.09 -0.93
C TRP A 335 14.87 4.87 -0.45
N PRO A 336 13.84 5.18 -1.25
CA PRO A 336 12.47 5.17 -0.75
C PRO A 336 11.91 3.76 -0.55
N LEU A 337 12.48 2.75 -1.22
CA LEU A 337 12.04 1.37 -1.08
C LEU A 337 12.78 0.70 0.09
N THR A 338 12.06 0.52 1.20
CA THR A 338 12.57 -0.10 2.43
C THR A 338 12.49 -1.62 2.36
N GLU A 339 13.11 -2.31 3.31
CA GLU A 339 12.99 -3.78 3.47
C GLU A 339 11.51 -4.21 3.56
N THR A 340 10.69 -3.45 4.31
CA THR A 340 9.24 -3.68 4.37
C THR A 340 8.57 -3.52 3.01
N GLY A 341 9.03 -2.56 2.19
CA GLY A 341 8.53 -2.38 0.82
C GLY A 341 8.88 -3.55 -0.09
N TYR A 342 10.08 -4.11 0.02
CA TYR A 342 10.44 -5.35 -0.71
C TYR A 342 9.58 -6.53 -0.24
N GLU A 343 9.33 -6.66 1.07
CA GLU A 343 8.45 -7.68 1.62
C GLU A 343 7.00 -7.54 1.12
N GLN A 344 6.53 -6.31 1.01
CA GLN A 344 5.20 -6.01 0.48
C GLN A 344 5.08 -6.37 -1.01
N LEU A 345 6.12 -6.09 -1.81
CA LEU A 345 6.19 -6.53 -3.21
C LEU A 345 6.17 -8.06 -3.33
N LEU A 346 6.92 -8.75 -2.48
CA LEU A 346 6.96 -10.20 -2.44
C LEU A 346 5.61 -10.80 -2.01
N SER A 347 4.90 -10.15 -1.11
CA SER A 347 3.58 -10.57 -0.62
C SER A 347 2.45 -10.28 -1.60
N ASN A 348 2.63 -9.36 -2.56
CA ASN A 348 1.65 -9.02 -3.59
C ASN A 348 2.14 -9.36 -5.00
N PRO A 349 2.19 -10.62 -5.34
CA PRO A 349 2.80 -11.11 -6.58
C PRO A 349 2.00 -10.77 -7.84
N GLY A 350 0.68 -10.65 -7.75
CA GLY A 350 -0.14 -10.13 -8.86
C GLY A 350 0.30 -8.74 -9.32
N SER A 351 1.01 -8.04 -8.44
CA SER A 351 1.58 -6.75 -8.74
C SER A 351 2.79 -6.80 -9.67
N LEU A 352 3.53 -7.88 -9.72
CA LEU A 352 4.74 -8.02 -10.55
C LEU A 352 4.42 -8.47 -12.00
N ARG A 353 3.24 -9.05 -12.23
CA ARG A 353 2.81 -9.62 -13.50
C ARG A 353 2.38 -8.67 -14.62
N PRO A 354 1.68 -7.54 -14.41
CA PRO A 354 1.30 -6.73 -15.55
C PRO A 354 2.54 -6.05 -16.07
N GLY A 355 2.91 -6.54 -17.21
CA GLY A 355 3.98 -6.15 -18.06
C GLY A 355 4.77 -4.92 -17.64
N ILE A 356 6.02 -5.13 -17.28
CA ILE A 356 7.05 -4.09 -17.19
C ILE A 356 6.83 -3.02 -18.27
N GLY A 357 6.26 -3.40 -19.40
CA GLY A 357 5.95 -2.51 -20.50
C GLY A 357 5.04 -1.32 -20.18
N SER A 358 4.06 -1.46 -19.31
CA SER A 358 3.20 -0.33 -18.93
C SER A 358 3.92 0.66 -18.00
N LEU A 359 4.73 0.16 -17.08
CA LEU A 359 5.56 0.96 -16.19
C LEU A 359 6.72 1.60 -16.95
N TRP A 360 7.36 0.84 -17.82
CA TRP A 360 8.43 1.28 -18.70
C TRP A 360 8.03 2.44 -19.59
N ALA A 361 6.86 2.37 -20.21
CA ALA A 361 6.39 3.37 -21.17
C ALA A 361 5.86 4.66 -20.52
N ARG A 362 5.81 4.76 -19.20
CA ARG A 362 5.23 5.90 -18.49
C ARG A 362 6.10 7.16 -18.67
N PRO A 363 5.57 8.23 -19.29
CA PRO A 363 6.35 9.43 -19.52
C PRO A 363 6.41 10.36 -18.31
N SER A 364 5.48 10.24 -17.35
CA SER A 364 5.44 11.10 -16.16
C SER A 364 6.55 10.75 -15.18
N LEU A 365 7.13 11.78 -14.57
CA LEU A 365 8.06 11.66 -13.44
C LEU A 365 7.33 11.56 -12.10
N ASP A 366 6.03 11.79 -12.05
CA ASP A 366 5.26 11.73 -10.82
C ASP A 366 5.11 10.31 -10.32
N LEU A 367 5.28 10.14 -9.01
CA LEU A 367 5.04 8.85 -8.39
C LEU A 367 3.53 8.55 -8.40
N PRO A 368 3.12 7.38 -8.89
CA PRO A 368 1.73 6.97 -8.81
C PRO A 368 1.30 6.86 -7.34
N ALA A 369 0.03 7.19 -7.07
CA ALA A 369 -0.56 7.07 -5.73
C ALA A 369 -0.66 5.61 -5.25
N THR A 370 -0.59 4.66 -6.17
CA THR A 370 -0.62 3.21 -5.91
C THR A 370 0.78 2.66 -5.70
N GLU A 371 0.90 1.44 -5.20
CA GLU A 371 2.17 0.72 -4.98
C GLU A 371 3.00 0.45 -6.26
N GLU A 372 2.50 0.87 -7.43
CA GLU A 372 3.19 0.70 -8.71
C GLU A 372 4.61 1.30 -8.73
N TRP A 373 4.86 2.38 -7.96
CA TRP A 373 6.19 2.96 -7.86
C TRP A 373 7.22 2.01 -7.24
N MET A 374 6.81 1.17 -6.29
CA MET A 374 7.71 0.20 -5.65
C MET A 374 8.29 -0.77 -6.67
N ARG A 375 7.50 -1.20 -7.64
CA ARG A 375 7.94 -2.10 -8.70
C ARG A 375 9.00 -1.47 -9.58
N ILE A 376 8.76 -0.23 -10.02
CA ILE A 376 9.72 0.45 -10.90
C ILE A 376 11.03 0.75 -10.16
N TYR A 377 10.95 1.04 -8.84
CA TYR A 377 12.12 1.24 -8.01
C TYR A 377 12.88 -0.08 -7.77
N SER A 378 12.20 -1.19 -7.50
CA SER A 378 12.85 -2.50 -7.40
C SER A 378 13.48 -2.94 -8.72
N LEU A 379 12.84 -2.60 -9.85
CA LEU A 379 13.40 -2.85 -11.18
C LEU A 379 14.66 -2.02 -11.45
N ALA A 380 14.64 -0.73 -11.11
CA ALA A 380 15.80 0.15 -11.26
C ALA A 380 16.98 -0.32 -10.36
N ASP A 381 16.66 -0.74 -9.14
CA ASP A 381 17.65 -1.31 -8.20
C ASP A 381 18.27 -2.59 -8.77
N PHE A 382 17.45 -3.49 -9.32
CA PHE A 382 17.93 -4.71 -9.98
C PHE A 382 18.79 -4.40 -11.21
N VAL A 383 18.35 -3.51 -12.10
CA VAL A 383 19.11 -3.15 -13.30
C VAL A 383 20.47 -2.56 -12.95
N LEU A 384 20.54 -1.70 -11.93
CA LEU A 384 21.81 -1.06 -11.50
C LEU A 384 22.75 -2.02 -10.74
N THR A 385 22.35 -3.27 -10.46
CA THR A 385 23.30 -4.32 -10.04
C THR A 385 24.10 -4.90 -11.22
N GLU A 386 23.52 -4.84 -12.42
CA GLU A 386 24.08 -5.45 -13.64
C GLU A 386 24.85 -4.44 -14.49
N VAL A 387 24.48 -3.14 -14.44
CA VAL A 387 25.04 -2.10 -15.30
C VAL A 387 25.20 -0.79 -14.56
N THR A 388 26.05 0.11 -15.08
CA THR A 388 26.20 1.46 -14.52
C THR A 388 25.04 2.38 -14.90
N LEU A 389 24.84 3.46 -14.13
CA LEU A 389 23.81 4.45 -14.41
C LEU A 389 23.97 5.06 -15.80
N GLU A 390 25.21 5.42 -16.18
CA GLU A 390 25.51 6.06 -17.47
C GLU A 390 25.11 5.14 -18.63
N THR A 391 25.45 3.86 -18.54
CA THR A 391 25.09 2.86 -19.54
C THR A 391 23.58 2.69 -19.63
N ALA A 392 22.88 2.59 -18.49
CA ALA A 392 21.44 2.46 -18.45
C ALA A 392 20.74 3.69 -19.08
N VAL A 393 21.17 4.90 -18.72
CA VAL A 393 20.57 6.13 -19.24
C VAL A 393 20.95 6.39 -20.70
N ALA A 394 22.18 6.13 -21.11
CA ALA A 394 22.59 6.25 -22.51
C ALA A 394 21.73 5.35 -23.41
N GLU A 395 21.37 4.15 -22.95
CA GLU A 395 20.47 3.28 -23.71
C GLU A 395 19.00 3.74 -23.66
N VAL A 396 18.56 4.37 -22.55
CA VAL A 396 17.26 5.06 -22.50
C VAL A 396 17.20 6.16 -23.55
N GLN A 397 18.25 6.98 -23.67
CA GLN A 397 18.34 8.09 -24.63
C GLN A 397 18.32 7.61 -26.10
N ARG A 398 18.96 6.48 -26.40
CA ARG A 398 18.92 5.90 -27.74
C ARG A 398 17.51 5.44 -28.18
N THR A 399 16.59 5.34 -27.21
CA THR A 399 15.19 5.01 -27.46
C THR A 399 14.32 6.23 -27.73
N LEU A 400 14.86 7.46 -27.61
CA LEU A 400 14.15 8.70 -27.87
C LEU A 400 13.51 8.70 -29.26
N GLY A 401 12.22 9.01 -29.32
CA GLY A 401 11.44 9.01 -30.54
C GLY A 401 11.06 7.62 -31.09
N ARG A 402 11.45 6.54 -30.44
CA ARG A 402 11.07 5.15 -30.80
C ARG A 402 10.33 4.52 -29.64
N ARG A 403 9.18 3.90 -29.91
CA ARG A 403 8.49 3.05 -28.92
C ARG A 403 9.25 1.73 -28.78
N VAL A 404 10.35 1.74 -28.03
CA VAL A 404 11.15 0.54 -27.77
C VAL A 404 10.57 -0.17 -26.55
N SER A 405 10.32 -1.47 -26.69
CA SER A 405 9.88 -2.29 -25.54
C SER A 405 11.02 -2.47 -24.54
N PHE A 406 10.66 -2.75 -23.28
CA PHE A 406 11.64 -3.07 -22.25
C PHE A 406 12.58 -4.20 -22.67
N ALA A 407 12.04 -5.27 -23.26
CA ALA A 407 12.82 -6.40 -23.74
C ALA A 407 13.94 -5.99 -24.73
N VAL A 408 13.60 -5.14 -25.71
CA VAL A 408 14.58 -4.65 -26.70
C VAL A 408 15.62 -3.75 -26.04
N TRP A 409 15.20 -2.91 -25.10
CA TRP A 409 16.10 -2.04 -24.34
C TRP A 409 17.07 -2.87 -23.48
N PHE A 410 16.55 -3.85 -22.73
CA PHE A 410 17.35 -4.71 -21.86
C PHE A 410 18.34 -5.57 -22.66
N THR A 411 17.91 -6.15 -23.79
CA THR A 411 18.82 -6.89 -24.70
C THR A 411 19.98 -6.02 -25.19
N ARG A 412 19.74 -4.76 -25.52
CA ARG A 412 20.80 -3.83 -25.94
C ARG A 412 21.70 -3.44 -24.78
N LEU A 413 21.12 -3.28 -23.61
CA LEU A 413 21.83 -2.90 -22.41
C LEU A 413 22.81 -3.99 -21.95
N THR A 414 22.37 -5.25 -21.96
CA THR A 414 23.14 -6.40 -21.47
C THR A 414 23.93 -7.12 -22.56
N GLY A 415 23.56 -6.92 -23.81
CA GLY A 415 24.11 -7.67 -24.95
C GLY A 415 23.61 -9.12 -25.05
N ALA A 416 22.76 -9.57 -24.11
CA ALA A 416 22.17 -10.91 -24.09
C ALA A 416 20.70 -10.88 -24.54
N PRO A 417 20.21 -11.92 -25.25
CA PRO A 417 18.81 -12.02 -25.60
C PRO A 417 17.92 -11.95 -24.32
N TYR A 418 16.85 -11.12 -24.38
CA TYR A 418 15.91 -11.03 -23.27
C TYR A 418 15.03 -12.29 -23.22
N ASP A 419 15.16 -13.03 -22.14
CA ASP A 419 14.26 -14.09 -21.75
C ASP A 419 13.36 -13.60 -20.62
N ALA A 420 12.06 -13.56 -20.83
CA ALA A 420 11.12 -12.99 -19.86
C ALA A 420 11.02 -13.82 -18.59
N GLY A 421 11.11 -15.14 -18.69
CA GLY A 421 11.07 -16.03 -17.53
C GLY A 421 12.32 -15.90 -16.67
N ALA A 422 13.51 -16.04 -17.29
CA ALA A 422 14.80 -15.90 -16.60
C ALA A 422 14.96 -14.50 -15.98
N PHE A 423 14.52 -13.43 -16.69
CA PHE A 423 14.55 -12.07 -16.16
C PHE A 423 13.65 -11.94 -14.93
N SER A 424 12.40 -12.41 -15.03
CA SER A 424 11.43 -12.32 -13.93
C SER A 424 11.91 -13.09 -12.71
N ALA A 425 12.47 -14.27 -12.90
CA ALA A 425 13.06 -15.07 -11.82
C ALA A 425 14.23 -14.35 -11.14
N ALA A 426 15.17 -13.80 -11.90
CA ALA A 426 16.31 -13.07 -11.35
C ALA A 426 15.89 -11.78 -10.62
N TRP A 427 14.90 -11.07 -11.16
CA TRP A 427 14.37 -9.87 -10.50
C TRP A 427 13.62 -10.22 -9.20
N LEU A 428 12.79 -11.26 -9.19
CA LEU A 428 12.10 -11.76 -7.99
C LEU A 428 13.09 -12.23 -6.92
N GLU A 429 14.13 -12.97 -7.31
CA GLU A 429 15.20 -13.35 -6.40
C GLU A 429 15.88 -12.11 -5.80
N SER A 430 16.13 -11.08 -6.59
CA SER A 430 16.68 -9.81 -6.13
C SER A 430 15.77 -9.10 -5.12
N ILE A 431 14.44 -9.17 -5.28
CA ILE A 431 13.46 -8.64 -4.32
C ILE A 431 13.50 -9.46 -3.02
N TYR A 432 13.51 -10.80 -3.14
CA TYR A 432 13.56 -11.70 -1.99
C TYR A 432 14.82 -11.46 -1.15
N GLN A 433 15.99 -11.39 -1.76
CA GLN A 433 17.27 -11.16 -1.07
C GLN A 433 17.33 -9.83 -0.31
N ARG A 434 16.49 -8.85 -0.67
CA ARG A 434 16.38 -7.56 0.00
C ARG A 434 15.25 -7.49 1.03
N SER A 435 14.42 -8.52 1.09
CA SER A 435 13.33 -8.62 2.06
C SER A 435 13.82 -9.19 3.41
N PRO A 436 13.14 -8.90 4.52
CA PRO A 436 13.42 -9.53 5.80
C PRO A 436 13.34 -11.06 5.73
N SER A 437 12.45 -11.59 4.88
CA SER A 437 12.26 -13.05 4.72
C SER A 437 13.53 -13.80 4.33
N ALA A 438 14.42 -13.19 3.54
CA ALA A 438 15.68 -13.82 3.16
C ALA A 438 16.68 -14.02 4.32
N ARG A 439 16.49 -13.27 5.41
CA ARG A 439 17.35 -13.30 6.60
C ARG A 439 16.77 -14.12 7.74
N MET A 440 15.56 -14.64 7.56
CA MET A 440 14.95 -15.49 8.59
C MET A 440 15.65 -16.85 8.62
N ASP A 441 15.97 -17.30 9.81
CA ASP A 441 16.49 -18.66 9.99
C ASP A 441 15.39 -19.64 9.56
N LEU A 442 15.78 -20.60 8.73
CA LEU A 442 14.90 -21.70 8.35
C LEU A 442 14.39 -22.41 9.62
N PRO A 443 13.09 -22.67 9.72
CA PRO A 443 12.62 -23.60 10.73
C PRO A 443 13.44 -24.87 10.67
N THR A 444 13.79 -25.43 11.82
CA THR A 444 14.64 -26.62 11.92
C THR A 444 14.04 -27.86 11.23
N LEU A 445 12.76 -27.77 10.83
CA LEU A 445 12.02 -28.84 10.15
C LEU A 445 11.63 -28.34 8.75
N LEU A 446 12.27 -28.89 7.71
CA LEU A 446 11.77 -28.78 6.35
C LEU A 446 10.43 -29.51 6.21
N PRO A 447 9.60 -29.19 5.22
CA PRO A 447 8.39 -29.96 4.96
C PRO A 447 8.71 -31.45 4.77
N GLU A 448 7.99 -32.31 5.48
CA GLU A 448 8.12 -33.77 5.29
C GLU A 448 7.61 -34.22 3.93
N GLN A 449 6.68 -33.43 3.37
CA GLN A 449 6.09 -33.68 2.06
C GLN A 449 6.85 -32.92 0.97
N GLU A 450 7.02 -33.55 -0.18
CA GLU A 450 7.49 -32.86 -1.38
C GLU A 450 6.38 -31.94 -1.92
N LEU A 451 6.80 -30.84 -2.54
CA LEU A 451 5.88 -29.92 -3.20
C LEU A 451 5.80 -30.26 -4.68
N GLY A 452 4.61 -30.51 -5.19
CA GLY A 452 4.35 -30.82 -6.57
C GLY A 452 3.83 -29.61 -7.35
N LEU A 453 4.20 -29.53 -8.64
CA LEU A 453 3.74 -28.49 -9.56
C LEU A 453 3.36 -29.11 -10.91
N VAL A 454 2.27 -28.64 -11.50
CA VAL A 454 1.79 -29.08 -12.80
C VAL A 454 1.93 -27.97 -13.82
N CYS A 455 2.71 -28.20 -14.84
CA CYS A 455 2.99 -27.20 -15.85
C CYS A 455 2.78 -27.76 -17.28
N SER A 456 2.42 -26.89 -18.22
CA SER A 456 2.41 -27.19 -19.64
C SER A 456 3.70 -26.71 -20.28
N GLU A 457 4.40 -27.56 -20.97
CA GLU A 457 5.56 -27.18 -21.76
C GLU A 457 5.13 -26.81 -23.19
N ARG A 458 5.18 -25.53 -23.53
CA ARG A 458 4.99 -25.00 -24.89
C ARG A 458 3.74 -25.52 -25.60
N ASN A 459 2.65 -25.73 -24.86
CA ASN A 459 1.40 -26.35 -25.37
C ASN A 459 1.61 -27.73 -26.02
N ARG A 460 2.62 -28.50 -25.62
CA ARG A 460 2.94 -29.83 -26.16
C ARG A 460 2.68 -30.97 -25.18
N GLY A 461 2.36 -30.64 -23.93
CA GLY A 461 2.12 -31.66 -22.93
C GLY A 461 1.91 -31.09 -21.54
N VAL A 462 1.52 -31.94 -20.63
CA VAL A 462 1.43 -31.64 -19.20
C VAL A 462 2.44 -32.47 -18.43
N TRP A 463 3.19 -31.80 -17.59
CA TRP A 463 4.25 -32.40 -16.82
C TRP A 463 4.10 -32.10 -15.35
N LEU A 464 4.41 -33.10 -14.53
CA LEU A 464 4.46 -32.98 -13.08
C LEU A 464 5.90 -32.85 -12.64
N TYR A 465 6.16 -31.85 -11.80
CA TYR A 465 7.45 -31.57 -11.21
C TYR A 465 7.34 -31.67 -9.71
N HIS A 466 8.36 -32.26 -9.07
CA HIS A 466 8.47 -32.28 -7.61
C HIS A 466 9.66 -31.43 -7.19
N TYR A 467 9.50 -30.67 -6.12
CA TYR A 467 10.55 -29.87 -5.55
C TYR A 467 11.31 -30.66 -4.50
N ASP A 468 12.59 -30.80 -4.70
CA ASP A 468 13.49 -31.45 -3.76
C ASP A 468 14.05 -30.37 -2.82
N TRP A 469 13.71 -30.47 -1.54
CA TRP A 469 14.14 -29.53 -0.50
C TRP A 469 15.64 -29.60 -0.22
N ASP A 470 16.26 -30.74 -0.39
CA ASP A 470 17.69 -30.93 -0.11
C ASP A 470 18.59 -30.29 -1.18
N THR A 471 18.16 -30.35 -2.43
CA THR A 471 18.89 -29.76 -3.56
C THR A 471 18.37 -28.42 -4.00
N SER A 472 17.23 -28.00 -3.47
CA SER A 472 16.50 -26.79 -3.87
C SER A 472 16.20 -26.74 -5.37
N ASN A 473 15.93 -27.87 -5.97
CA ASN A 473 15.68 -27.99 -7.42
C ASN A 473 14.39 -28.73 -7.73
N TRP A 474 13.81 -28.39 -8.89
CA TRP A 474 12.67 -29.10 -9.43
C TRP A 474 13.11 -30.35 -10.19
N ARG A 475 12.50 -31.48 -9.88
CA ARG A 475 12.69 -32.75 -10.57
C ARG A 475 11.43 -33.06 -11.40
N ARG A 476 11.59 -33.35 -12.70
CA ARG A 476 10.50 -33.82 -13.54
C ARG A 476 10.20 -35.28 -13.22
N GLU A 477 8.99 -35.56 -12.81
CA GLU A 477 8.56 -36.89 -12.42
C GLU A 477 7.96 -37.67 -13.57
N PHE A 478 6.82 -37.20 -14.07
CA PHE A 478 6.10 -37.81 -15.17
C PHE A 478 5.20 -36.81 -15.87
N GLY A 479 4.69 -37.22 -17.02
CA GLY A 479 3.76 -36.43 -17.81
C GLY A 479 3.52 -37.06 -19.18
N ARG A 480 2.80 -36.35 -19.99
CA ARG A 480 2.42 -36.84 -21.31
C ARG A 480 2.56 -35.75 -22.36
N GLU A 481 3.14 -36.13 -23.51
CA GLU A 481 3.16 -35.26 -24.67
C GLU A 481 1.90 -35.44 -25.50
N TYR A 482 1.42 -34.33 -26.05
CA TYR A 482 0.24 -34.27 -26.92
C TYR A 482 0.52 -33.35 -28.11
N GLU A 483 -0.07 -33.67 -29.26
CA GLU A 483 -0.12 -32.80 -30.44
C GLU A 483 -1.56 -32.73 -31.00
N PRO A 484 -2.30 -31.62 -30.80
CA PRO A 484 -1.99 -30.44 -30.00
C PRO A 484 -2.08 -30.71 -28.49
N GLY A 485 -1.27 -30.01 -27.69
CA GLY A 485 -1.26 -30.15 -26.25
C GLY A 485 -2.48 -29.56 -25.54
N PRO A 486 -2.73 -29.95 -24.30
CA PRO A 486 -3.77 -29.37 -23.49
C PRO A 486 -3.47 -27.88 -23.18
N VAL A 487 -4.53 -27.11 -23.03
CA VAL A 487 -4.46 -25.67 -22.70
C VAL A 487 -4.40 -25.45 -21.21
N SER A 488 -4.86 -26.40 -20.41
CA SER A 488 -4.77 -26.38 -18.95
C SER A 488 -4.74 -27.77 -18.36
N GLY A 489 -4.06 -27.91 -17.21
CA GLY A 489 -3.99 -29.15 -16.43
C GLY A 489 -4.15 -28.88 -14.95
N TYR A 490 -4.91 -29.70 -14.24
CA TYR A 490 -5.11 -29.63 -12.81
C TYR A 490 -4.80 -30.97 -12.19
N VAL A 491 -4.08 -30.99 -11.05
CA VAL A 491 -3.83 -32.18 -10.29
C VAL A 491 -4.56 -32.11 -8.95
N TYR A 492 -5.13 -33.23 -8.60
CA TYR A 492 -5.83 -33.42 -7.35
C TYR A 492 -5.24 -34.63 -6.64
N PRO A 493 -4.57 -34.45 -5.49
CA PRO A 493 -4.15 -35.60 -4.66
C PRO A 493 -5.39 -36.38 -4.22
N VAL A 494 -5.29 -37.69 -4.27
CA VAL A 494 -6.31 -38.59 -3.77
C VAL A 494 -5.85 -39.15 -2.43
N PRO A 495 -6.66 -39.14 -1.37
CA PRO A 495 -6.28 -39.74 -0.11
C PRO A 495 -5.87 -41.22 -0.25
N GLY A 496 -5.02 -41.71 0.62
CA GLY A 496 -4.53 -43.07 0.62
C GLY A 496 -3.26 -43.31 -0.20
N GLU A 497 -3.17 -44.38 -0.93
CA GLU A 497 -1.98 -44.78 -1.71
C GLU A 497 -1.59 -43.73 -2.73
N ASN A 498 -0.41 -43.16 -2.67
CA ASN A 498 0.21 -42.14 -3.55
C ASN A 498 -0.44 -42.02 -4.96
N ARG A 499 -1.71 -41.59 -4.96
CA ARG A 499 -2.57 -41.45 -6.14
C ARG A 499 -2.87 -39.98 -6.44
N ILE A 500 -2.93 -39.67 -7.71
CA ILE A 500 -3.37 -38.35 -8.18
C ILE A 500 -4.38 -38.49 -9.30
N VAL A 501 -5.28 -37.55 -9.39
CA VAL A 501 -6.14 -37.34 -10.56
C VAL A 501 -5.57 -36.16 -11.37
N LEU A 502 -5.21 -36.42 -12.61
CA LEU A 502 -4.84 -35.39 -13.57
C LEU A 502 -6.03 -35.10 -14.47
N GLN A 503 -6.51 -33.87 -14.43
CA GLN A 503 -7.57 -33.38 -15.31
C GLN A 503 -6.97 -32.40 -16.32
N GLU A 504 -7.10 -32.71 -17.61
CA GLU A 504 -6.55 -31.93 -18.70
C GLU A 504 -7.69 -31.40 -19.58
N ALA A 505 -7.62 -30.15 -19.98
CA ALA A 505 -8.57 -29.53 -20.87
C ALA A 505 -7.88 -29.14 -22.19
N PHE A 506 -8.48 -29.50 -23.30
CA PHE A 506 -7.98 -29.26 -24.64
C PHE A 506 -8.85 -28.24 -25.37
N PHE A 507 -8.25 -27.16 -25.86
CA PHE A 507 -8.87 -26.15 -26.71
C PHE A 507 -7.97 -25.97 -27.96
N PRO A 508 -8.44 -25.71 -29.14
CA PRO A 508 -9.80 -25.24 -29.48
C PRO A 508 -10.59 -26.22 -30.37
N THR A 509 -11.02 -27.31 -29.83
CA THR A 509 -12.15 -27.96 -30.51
C THR A 509 -13.41 -27.19 -30.10
N ALA A 510 -14.34 -26.99 -31.02
CA ALA A 510 -15.55 -26.17 -30.78
C ALA A 510 -16.44 -26.69 -29.62
N GLN A 511 -16.00 -27.70 -28.91
CA GLN A 511 -16.76 -28.43 -27.89
C GLN A 511 -15.95 -28.68 -26.59
N GLY A 512 -14.67 -28.28 -26.49
CA GLY A 512 -13.85 -28.50 -25.32
C GLY A 512 -13.73 -29.96 -24.90
N GLU A 513 -12.60 -30.57 -25.14
CA GLU A 513 -12.35 -31.96 -24.71
C GLU A 513 -11.72 -31.92 -23.31
N VAL A 514 -12.12 -32.81 -22.40
CA VAL A 514 -11.53 -33.00 -21.09
C VAL A 514 -11.07 -34.46 -20.99
N ARG A 515 -9.82 -34.61 -20.60
CA ARG A 515 -9.27 -35.91 -20.22
C ARG A 515 -9.08 -35.95 -18.72
N LEU A 516 -9.46 -37.04 -18.12
CA LEU A 516 -9.27 -37.30 -16.72
C LEU A 516 -8.50 -38.62 -16.60
N SER A 517 -7.30 -38.56 -16.03
CA SER A 517 -6.47 -39.73 -15.79
C SER A 517 -6.14 -39.90 -14.31
N VAL A 518 -6.10 -41.13 -13.85
CA VAL A 518 -5.70 -41.51 -12.50
C VAL A 518 -4.32 -42.13 -12.56
N TRP A 519 -3.39 -41.60 -11.80
CA TRP A 519 -2.01 -42.03 -11.73
C TRP A 519 -1.70 -42.55 -10.33
N GLN A 520 -0.94 -43.61 -10.26
CA GLN A 520 -0.45 -44.20 -9.02
C GLN A 520 1.02 -44.57 -9.20
N HIS A 521 1.91 -44.11 -8.31
CA HIS A 521 3.35 -44.33 -8.40
C HIS A 521 3.96 -44.01 -9.80
N GLY A 522 3.53 -42.88 -10.38
CA GLY A 522 4.00 -42.47 -11.71
C GLY A 522 3.46 -43.27 -12.89
N ARG A 523 2.55 -44.22 -12.67
CA ARG A 523 1.89 -44.99 -13.71
C ARG A 523 0.43 -44.63 -13.83
N GLU A 524 -0.02 -44.47 -15.06
CA GLU A 524 -1.46 -44.32 -15.35
C GLU A 524 -2.17 -45.65 -15.13
N ILE A 525 -3.17 -45.64 -14.26
CA ILE A 525 -3.99 -46.83 -13.95
C ILE A 525 -5.36 -46.78 -14.61
N PHE A 526 -5.82 -45.57 -15.00
CA PHE A 526 -7.09 -45.38 -15.65
C PHE A 526 -7.13 -44.04 -16.40
N THR A 527 -7.78 -44.01 -17.57
CA THR A 527 -8.03 -42.78 -18.31
C THR A 527 -9.48 -42.73 -18.80
N LEU A 528 -10.10 -41.58 -18.63
CA LEU A 528 -11.41 -41.27 -19.17
C LEU A 528 -11.27 -40.11 -20.16
N ASP A 529 -11.32 -40.43 -21.46
CA ASP A 529 -11.41 -39.46 -22.53
C ASP A 529 -12.89 -39.06 -22.75
N GLN A 530 -13.12 -37.77 -22.68
CA GLN A 530 -14.47 -37.23 -22.80
C GLN A 530 -14.54 -36.28 -23.99
N SER A 531 -14.71 -36.85 -25.17
CA SER A 531 -15.12 -36.08 -26.35
C SER A 531 -16.63 -35.92 -26.34
N PRO A 532 -17.17 -34.70 -26.43
CA PRO A 532 -18.59 -34.49 -26.57
C PRO A 532 -19.14 -35.31 -27.76
N GLY A 533 -20.11 -36.17 -27.46
CA GLY A 533 -20.74 -37.08 -28.44
C GLY A 533 -20.33 -38.53 -28.31
N VAL A 534 -19.25 -38.95 -27.73
CA VAL A 534 -18.85 -40.33 -27.52
C VAL A 534 -19.54 -40.95 -26.30
N THR A 535 -19.83 -40.17 -25.29
CA THR A 535 -20.44 -40.63 -24.02
C THR A 535 -21.94 -40.35 -23.90
N GLY A 536 -22.56 -39.73 -24.89
CA GLY A 536 -23.98 -39.31 -24.81
C GLY A 536 -24.23 -38.12 -23.89
N SER A 537 -23.18 -37.57 -23.28
CA SER A 537 -23.23 -36.36 -22.47
C SER A 537 -22.88 -35.16 -23.35
N THR A 538 -23.67 -34.11 -23.24
CA THR A 538 -23.41 -32.83 -23.93
C THR A 538 -22.28 -32.02 -23.27
N TYR A 539 -21.83 -32.39 -22.06
CA TYR A 539 -20.82 -31.67 -21.27
C TYR A 539 -19.81 -32.64 -20.67
N PRO A 540 -18.54 -32.21 -20.56
CA PRO A 540 -17.50 -33.00 -19.93
C PRO A 540 -17.71 -33.14 -18.43
N PHE A 541 -17.20 -34.22 -17.86
CA PHE A 541 -17.10 -34.40 -16.42
C PHE A 541 -15.83 -33.74 -15.86
N TYR A 542 -15.98 -33.13 -14.73
CA TYR A 542 -14.87 -32.56 -13.97
C TYR A 542 -14.70 -33.35 -12.66
N PHE A 543 -13.49 -33.51 -12.22
CA PHE A 543 -13.23 -34.07 -10.90
C PHE A 543 -13.72 -33.08 -9.83
N ASP A 544 -14.49 -33.57 -8.85
CA ASP A 544 -15.08 -32.77 -7.78
C ASP A 544 -14.64 -33.22 -6.38
N GLY A 545 -13.98 -34.35 -6.25
CA GLY A 545 -13.44 -34.86 -4.99
C GLY A 545 -13.26 -36.37 -4.98
N ALA A 546 -12.71 -36.89 -3.87
CA ALA A 546 -12.56 -38.30 -3.57
C ALA A 546 -13.07 -38.59 -2.15
N ASP A 547 -13.37 -39.84 -1.88
CA ASP A 547 -13.65 -40.30 -0.53
C ASP A 547 -12.34 -40.35 0.32
N PRO A 548 -12.43 -40.36 1.63
CA PRO A 548 -11.26 -40.40 2.52
C PRO A 548 -10.34 -41.61 2.36
N THR A 549 -10.86 -42.70 1.78
CA THR A 549 -10.07 -43.91 1.51
C THR A 549 -9.37 -43.90 0.15
N GLY A 550 -9.73 -42.91 -0.72
CA GLY A 550 -9.22 -42.81 -2.09
C GLY A 550 -9.77 -43.88 -3.05
N ARG A 551 -10.81 -44.61 -2.65
CA ARG A 551 -11.44 -45.64 -3.48
C ARG A 551 -12.46 -45.06 -4.46
N TYR A 552 -13.22 -44.06 -4.01
CA TYR A 552 -14.31 -43.47 -4.80
C TYR A 552 -13.95 -42.06 -5.25
N LEU A 553 -14.10 -41.76 -6.56
CA LEU A 553 -13.97 -40.40 -7.10
C LEU A 553 -15.34 -39.84 -7.46
N ILE A 554 -15.53 -38.55 -7.22
CA ILE A 554 -16.71 -37.81 -7.65
C ILE A 554 -16.40 -37.11 -8.96
N LEU A 555 -17.22 -37.36 -9.93
CA LEU A 555 -17.23 -36.65 -11.20
C LEU A 555 -18.49 -35.79 -11.29
N ARG A 556 -18.28 -34.50 -11.64
CA ARG A 556 -19.38 -33.53 -11.81
C ARG A 556 -19.50 -33.13 -13.26
N THR A 557 -20.69 -33.07 -13.81
CA THR A 557 -21.01 -32.43 -15.09
C THR A 557 -21.96 -31.26 -14.87
N LEU A 558 -21.80 -30.19 -15.64
CA LEU A 558 -22.74 -29.06 -15.66
C LEU A 558 -23.69 -29.26 -16.83
N GLY A 559 -24.98 -29.36 -16.59
CA GLY A 559 -26.03 -29.43 -17.60
C GLY A 559 -26.35 -28.08 -18.24
N GLN A 560 -27.17 -28.05 -19.29
CA GLN A 560 -27.58 -26.82 -20.00
C GLN A 560 -28.30 -25.79 -19.13
N ARG A 561 -28.96 -26.26 -18.06
CA ARG A 561 -29.62 -25.40 -17.08
C ARG A 561 -28.74 -25.04 -15.86
N ARG A 562 -27.44 -25.33 -15.95
CA ARG A 562 -26.50 -25.27 -14.83
C ARG A 562 -26.77 -26.29 -13.72
N ASP A 563 -27.60 -27.31 -13.98
CA ASP A 563 -27.83 -28.39 -13.04
C ASP A 563 -26.57 -29.23 -12.91
N ALA A 564 -26.01 -29.35 -11.74
CA ALA A 564 -24.82 -30.17 -11.49
C ALA A 564 -25.27 -31.64 -11.35
N ARG A 565 -24.77 -32.53 -12.23
CA ARG A 565 -24.96 -33.94 -12.12
C ARG A 565 -23.70 -34.61 -11.60
N TYR A 566 -23.87 -35.52 -10.64
CA TYR A 566 -22.77 -36.21 -10.00
C TYR A 566 -22.73 -37.67 -10.36
N GLN A 567 -21.53 -38.20 -10.57
CA GLN A 567 -21.26 -39.61 -10.74
C GLN A 567 -20.19 -40.08 -9.79
N LEU A 568 -20.38 -41.27 -9.25
CA LEU A 568 -19.38 -41.96 -8.45
C LEU A 568 -18.59 -42.92 -9.35
N LEU A 569 -17.29 -42.88 -9.30
CA LEU A 569 -16.37 -43.78 -9.98
C LEU A 569 -15.71 -44.67 -8.93
N ASP A 570 -15.86 -46.01 -8.98
CA ASP A 570 -15.19 -46.95 -8.08
C ASP A 570 -13.87 -47.42 -8.68
N LEU A 571 -12.73 -46.89 -8.14
CA LEU A 571 -11.40 -47.23 -8.61
C LEU A 571 -11.04 -48.72 -8.41
N ALA A 572 -11.66 -49.40 -7.44
CA ALA A 572 -11.41 -50.81 -7.23
C ALA A 572 -12.05 -51.69 -8.34
N SER A 573 -13.02 -51.12 -9.09
CA SER A 573 -13.66 -51.77 -10.22
C SER A 573 -12.96 -51.52 -11.54
N CYS A 574 -11.93 -50.63 -11.59
CA CYS A 574 -11.26 -50.22 -12.81
C CYS A 574 -10.45 -51.40 -13.38
N GLY A 575 -10.78 -51.80 -14.63
CA GLY A 575 -9.96 -52.64 -15.48
C GLY A 575 -9.33 -51.84 -16.57
N ASN A 576 -8.73 -52.48 -17.56
CA ASN A 576 -7.90 -51.80 -18.59
C ASN A 576 -8.60 -50.68 -19.37
N ASP A 577 -9.93 -50.66 -19.47
CA ASP A 577 -10.66 -49.66 -20.24
C ASP A 577 -12.00 -49.22 -19.62
N SER A 578 -12.38 -49.66 -18.45
CA SER A 578 -13.68 -49.33 -17.85
C SER A 578 -13.65 -49.41 -16.33
N CYS A 579 -14.39 -48.53 -15.70
CA CYS A 579 -14.69 -48.51 -14.27
C CYS A 579 -16.20 -48.48 -14.04
N GLU A 580 -16.67 -49.05 -12.92
CA GLU A 580 -18.07 -48.90 -12.51
C GLU A 580 -18.35 -47.42 -12.19
N ARG A 581 -19.40 -46.93 -12.87
CA ARG A 581 -19.89 -45.56 -12.66
C ARG A 581 -21.35 -45.58 -12.23
N ARG A 582 -21.66 -44.81 -11.20
CA ARG A 582 -23.01 -44.72 -10.68
C ARG A 582 -23.43 -43.23 -10.64
N SER A 583 -24.62 -42.91 -11.12
CA SER A 583 -25.21 -41.59 -10.95
C SER A 583 -25.70 -41.41 -9.53
N LEU A 584 -25.42 -40.24 -8.96
CA LEU A 584 -25.83 -39.85 -7.62
C LEU A 584 -26.95 -38.80 -7.68
N PRO A 585 -27.85 -38.79 -6.68
CA PRO A 585 -28.91 -37.77 -6.59
C PRO A 585 -28.39 -36.38 -6.25
N GLY A 586 -27.15 -36.28 -5.80
CA GLY A 586 -26.48 -35.05 -5.41
C GLY A 586 -25.00 -35.26 -5.10
N ARG A 587 -24.32 -34.21 -4.66
CA ARG A 587 -22.93 -34.30 -4.25
C ARG A 587 -22.77 -35.08 -2.96
N PRO A 588 -22.03 -36.19 -2.94
CA PRO A 588 -21.76 -36.92 -1.72
C PRO A 588 -20.71 -36.21 -0.87
N LEU A 589 -20.90 -36.20 0.44
CA LEU A 589 -19.97 -35.78 1.45
C LEU A 589 -19.74 -36.93 2.42
N TRP A 590 -18.59 -37.58 2.37
CA TRP A 590 -18.27 -38.71 3.21
C TRP A 590 -18.02 -38.36 4.66
N SER A 591 -18.37 -39.27 5.56
CA SER A 591 -17.85 -39.28 6.92
C SER A 591 -16.30 -39.38 6.90
N PRO A 592 -15.59 -38.91 7.93
CA PRO A 592 -14.14 -38.94 7.97
C PRO A 592 -13.49 -40.33 7.79
N ASP A 593 -14.25 -41.40 8.12
CA ASP A 593 -13.82 -42.80 7.91
C ASP A 593 -14.28 -43.38 6.55
N GLY A 594 -14.96 -42.59 5.72
CA GLY A 594 -15.44 -43.02 4.42
C GLY A 594 -16.64 -44.04 4.46
N ALA A 595 -17.17 -44.36 5.63
CA ALA A 595 -18.18 -45.43 5.78
C ALA A 595 -19.57 -44.96 5.37
N GLN A 596 -19.87 -43.69 5.47
CA GLN A 596 -21.19 -43.11 5.20
C GLN A 596 -21.11 -41.84 4.37
N THR A 597 -22.23 -41.43 3.77
CA THR A 597 -22.35 -40.21 2.99
C THR A 597 -23.54 -39.36 3.44
N LEU A 598 -23.38 -38.05 3.33
CA LEU A 598 -24.48 -37.08 3.25
C LEU A 598 -24.63 -36.64 1.79
N LEU A 599 -25.88 -36.64 1.32
CA LEU A 599 -26.21 -36.27 -0.05
C LEU A 599 -27.23 -35.13 -0.02
N ALA A 600 -26.89 -34.05 -0.75
CA ALA A 600 -27.84 -32.98 -1.02
C ALA A 600 -28.41 -33.20 -2.41
N GLY A 601 -29.69 -33.52 -2.51
CA GLY A 601 -30.39 -33.66 -3.76
C GLY A 601 -30.67 -32.32 -4.44
N GLU A 602 -31.17 -32.37 -5.68
CA GLU A 602 -31.61 -31.14 -6.35
C GLU A 602 -32.86 -30.58 -5.65
N PRO A 603 -32.88 -29.26 -5.35
CA PRO A 603 -34.11 -28.64 -4.84
C PRO A 603 -35.22 -28.78 -5.89
N PRO A 604 -36.47 -29.07 -5.48
CA PRO A 604 -37.60 -29.21 -6.42
C PRO A 604 -37.71 -27.88 -7.18
N VAL A 605 -37.65 -27.97 -8.50
CA VAL A 605 -37.94 -26.83 -9.37
C VAL A 605 -39.40 -26.50 -9.13
N ALA A 606 -39.65 -25.56 -8.22
CA ALA A 606 -40.97 -25.01 -8.09
C ALA A 606 -41.37 -24.51 -9.48
N THR A 607 -42.65 -24.72 -9.85
CA THR A 607 -43.25 -24.19 -11.07
C THR A 607 -43.32 -22.67 -11.05
N ALA A 608 -42.24 -22.03 -10.65
CA ALA A 608 -42.03 -20.61 -10.56
C ALA A 608 -41.69 -20.08 -11.95
N ALA A 609 -42.21 -18.92 -12.25
CA ALA A 609 -42.03 -18.18 -13.48
C ALA A 609 -40.59 -18.32 -14.04
N ALA A 610 -40.47 -18.52 -15.33
CA ALA A 610 -39.21 -18.76 -16.02
C ALA A 610 -38.19 -17.72 -15.62
N GLY A 611 -37.15 -18.12 -14.87
CA GLY A 611 -36.07 -17.27 -14.40
C GLY A 611 -35.83 -17.20 -12.89
N ALA A 612 -36.65 -17.80 -12.05
CA ALA A 612 -36.39 -17.89 -10.61
C ALA A 612 -35.30 -18.96 -10.32
N GLU A 613 -34.26 -18.57 -9.59
CA GLU A 613 -33.28 -19.54 -9.07
C GLU A 613 -33.94 -20.49 -8.07
N PRO A 614 -33.60 -21.81 -8.12
CA PRO A 614 -34.14 -22.78 -7.15
C PRO A 614 -33.68 -22.41 -5.74
N ASP A 615 -34.61 -22.42 -4.78
CA ASP A 615 -34.33 -22.15 -3.37
C ASP A 615 -33.46 -23.27 -2.78
N PRO A 616 -32.17 -23.02 -2.44
CA PRO A 616 -31.30 -24.08 -1.93
C PRO A 616 -31.78 -24.67 -0.59
N TRP A 617 -32.64 -23.99 0.15
CA TRP A 617 -33.21 -24.44 1.43
C TRP A 617 -34.24 -25.55 1.26
N LEU A 618 -34.70 -25.80 0.03
CA LEU A 618 -35.65 -26.85 -0.28
C LEU A 618 -34.98 -28.14 -0.80
N ALA A 619 -33.62 -28.18 -0.83
CA ALA A 619 -32.90 -29.36 -1.27
C ALA A 619 -33.13 -30.53 -0.32
N PRO A 620 -33.59 -31.70 -0.82
CA PRO A 620 -33.76 -32.88 0.03
C PRO A 620 -32.39 -33.41 0.45
N LEU A 621 -32.20 -33.66 1.75
CA LEU A 621 -31.01 -34.24 2.31
C LEU A 621 -31.20 -35.71 2.62
N PHE A 622 -30.17 -36.50 2.35
CA PHE A 622 -30.18 -37.94 2.62
C PHE A 622 -28.87 -38.33 3.30
N ARG A 623 -28.96 -39.35 4.15
CA ARG A 623 -27.80 -40.13 4.61
C ARG A 623 -27.74 -41.44 3.85
N GLY A 624 -26.56 -41.80 3.37
CA GLY A 624 -26.32 -42.99 2.58
C GLY A 624 -25.14 -43.82 3.05
N ASP A 625 -24.90 -44.92 2.38
CA ASP A 625 -23.69 -45.73 2.57
C ASP A 625 -22.46 -45.12 1.87
N ALA A 626 -21.31 -45.80 1.98
CA ALA A 626 -20.06 -45.38 1.33
C ALA A 626 -20.15 -45.18 -0.19
N GLN A 627 -21.10 -45.85 -0.85
CA GLN A 627 -21.34 -45.79 -2.27
C GLN A 627 -22.40 -44.72 -2.66
N GLY A 628 -22.85 -43.92 -1.70
CA GLY A 628 -23.85 -42.88 -1.93
C GLY A 628 -25.26 -43.45 -2.20
N GLN A 629 -25.58 -44.69 -1.79
CA GLN A 629 -26.95 -45.18 -1.83
C GLN A 629 -27.72 -44.53 -0.69
N ALA A 630 -28.70 -43.69 -1.04
CA ALA A 630 -29.54 -43.02 -0.04
C ALA A 630 -30.36 -44.06 0.78
N ALA A 631 -30.16 -44.10 2.08
CA ALA A 631 -30.82 -45.00 2.98
C ALA A 631 -31.84 -44.30 3.88
N VAL A 632 -31.55 -43.05 4.33
CA VAL A 632 -32.36 -42.30 5.27
C VAL A 632 -32.61 -40.88 4.75
N ALA A 633 -33.87 -40.45 4.70
CA ALA A 633 -34.24 -39.08 4.38
C ALA A 633 -34.12 -38.19 5.64
N LEU A 634 -33.37 -37.10 5.55
CA LEU A 634 -33.13 -36.17 6.65
C LEU A 634 -34.05 -34.95 6.62
N GLY A 635 -34.81 -34.78 5.54
CA GLY A 635 -35.63 -33.60 5.30
C GLY A 635 -35.02 -32.63 4.30
N ALA A 636 -35.49 -31.39 4.30
CA ALA A 636 -34.96 -30.33 3.44
C ALA A 636 -33.98 -29.47 4.22
N GLY A 637 -32.90 -29.07 3.55
CA GLY A 637 -31.88 -28.23 4.16
C GLY A 637 -30.72 -27.92 3.22
N SER A 638 -29.69 -27.23 3.76
CA SER A 638 -28.53 -26.79 3.02
C SER A 638 -27.26 -27.01 3.84
N GLY A 639 -26.11 -27.06 3.18
CA GLY A 639 -24.76 -27.07 3.80
C GLY A 639 -24.56 -28.25 4.75
N PRO A 640 -24.85 -29.53 4.35
CA PRO A 640 -24.57 -30.67 5.20
C PRO A 640 -23.06 -30.80 5.43
N PHE A 641 -22.70 -31.28 6.64
CA PHE A 641 -21.30 -31.51 7.02
C PHE A 641 -21.20 -32.65 8.05
N TRP A 642 -20.04 -33.26 8.10
CA TRP A 642 -19.68 -34.19 9.16
C TRP A 642 -18.86 -33.49 10.23
N LEU A 643 -19.17 -33.66 11.49
CA LEU A 643 -18.33 -33.24 12.62
C LEU A 643 -17.31 -34.33 12.94
N ASP A 644 -17.76 -35.58 12.87
CA ASP A 644 -16.93 -36.78 13.03
C ASP A 644 -17.61 -37.97 12.32
N ARG A 645 -17.13 -39.20 12.56
CA ARG A 645 -17.66 -40.41 11.94
C ARG A 645 -19.11 -40.74 12.30
N GLU A 646 -19.63 -40.21 13.41
CA GLU A 646 -20.94 -40.54 13.95
C GLU A 646 -21.90 -39.34 14.00
N THR A 647 -21.38 -38.13 13.94
CA THR A 647 -22.15 -36.89 14.12
C THR A 647 -22.08 -36.05 12.86
N TYR A 648 -23.23 -35.58 12.42
CA TYR A 648 -23.36 -34.69 11.27
C TYR A 648 -24.31 -33.54 11.57
N GLY A 649 -24.23 -32.50 10.76
CA GLY A 649 -25.10 -31.34 10.87
C GLY A 649 -25.46 -30.75 9.50
N TYR A 650 -26.45 -29.88 9.50
CA TYR A 650 -26.89 -29.13 8.33
C TYR A 650 -27.70 -27.90 8.74
N LEU A 651 -27.88 -26.98 7.82
CA LEU A 651 -28.77 -25.83 8.01
C LEU A 651 -30.19 -26.16 7.56
N ARG A 652 -31.17 -25.76 8.37
CA ARG A 652 -32.59 -25.95 8.09
C ARG A 652 -33.31 -24.62 8.21
N ARG A 653 -34.29 -24.37 7.36
CA ARG A 653 -35.17 -23.21 7.46
C ARG A 653 -36.38 -23.54 8.36
N ALA A 654 -36.63 -22.71 9.38
CA ALA A 654 -37.76 -22.83 10.30
C ALA A 654 -38.56 -21.50 10.29
N GLY A 655 -39.54 -21.41 9.39
CA GLY A 655 -40.24 -20.14 9.14
C GLY A 655 -39.31 -19.13 8.48
N ASP A 656 -39.14 -17.97 9.13
CA ASP A 656 -38.22 -16.90 8.67
C ASP A 656 -36.80 -17.01 9.25
N ASP A 657 -36.56 -18.00 10.14
CA ASP A 657 -35.26 -18.22 10.78
C ASP A 657 -34.48 -19.38 10.13
N VAL A 658 -33.17 -19.39 10.31
CA VAL A 658 -32.27 -20.47 9.91
C VAL A 658 -31.72 -21.14 11.15
N GLU A 659 -31.89 -22.45 11.22
CA GLU A 659 -31.44 -23.29 12.31
C GLU A 659 -30.23 -24.15 11.88
N LEU A 660 -29.18 -24.17 12.68
CA LEU A 660 -28.14 -25.19 12.62
C LEU A 660 -28.60 -26.40 13.46
N VAL A 661 -28.74 -27.53 12.80
CA VAL A 661 -29.14 -28.76 13.45
C VAL A 661 -28.04 -29.82 13.40
N MET A 662 -27.99 -30.66 14.42
CA MET A 662 -27.07 -31.79 14.53
C MET A 662 -27.86 -33.08 14.77
N ALA A 663 -27.30 -34.19 14.28
CA ALA A 663 -27.85 -35.51 14.50
C ALA A 663 -26.73 -36.55 14.60
N ALA A 664 -27.01 -37.67 15.23
CA ALA A 664 -26.12 -38.83 15.28
C ALA A 664 -26.57 -39.93 14.31
N THR A 665 -25.65 -40.70 13.74
CA THR A 665 -25.95 -41.80 12.80
C THR A 665 -26.80 -42.93 13.38
N GLY A 666 -26.84 -43.08 14.70
CA GLY A 666 -27.68 -44.04 15.40
C GLY A 666 -29.04 -43.49 15.84
N ASP A 667 -29.23 -42.18 15.84
CA ASP A 667 -30.42 -41.45 16.17
C ASP A 667 -30.56 -40.25 15.24
N ASP A 668 -31.17 -40.48 14.09
CA ASP A 668 -31.35 -39.48 13.04
C ASP A 668 -32.35 -38.34 13.40
N SER A 669 -32.71 -38.23 14.68
CA SER A 669 -33.52 -37.10 15.19
C SER A 669 -32.71 -35.82 15.29
N PRO A 670 -32.90 -34.84 14.40
CA PRO A 670 -32.15 -33.62 14.43
C PRO A 670 -32.55 -32.75 15.62
N HIS A 671 -31.59 -32.25 16.35
CA HIS A 671 -31.77 -31.24 17.41
C HIS A 671 -31.14 -29.91 17.04
N VAL A 672 -31.77 -28.80 17.39
CA VAL A 672 -31.31 -27.44 17.10
C VAL A 672 -30.23 -27.11 18.09
N ILE A 673 -29.05 -26.71 17.58
CA ILE A 673 -27.92 -26.23 18.42
C ILE A 673 -27.75 -24.72 18.37
N LEU A 674 -28.20 -24.08 17.28
CA LEU A 674 -28.09 -22.62 17.09
C LEU A 674 -29.20 -22.14 16.16
N ARG A 675 -29.77 -20.98 16.47
CA ARG A 675 -30.65 -20.24 15.56
C ARG A 675 -29.93 -19.00 15.08
N ALA A 676 -30.13 -18.59 13.83
CA ALA A 676 -29.55 -17.34 13.32
C ALA A 676 -29.91 -16.13 14.21
N ALA A 677 -31.13 -16.13 14.74
CA ALA A 677 -31.59 -15.10 15.68
C ALA A 677 -30.75 -15.01 16.97
N ASP A 678 -30.14 -16.12 17.43
CA ASP A 678 -29.28 -16.13 18.63
C ASP A 678 -27.95 -15.38 18.42
N LEU A 679 -27.54 -15.18 17.17
CA LEU A 679 -26.34 -14.41 16.81
C LEU A 679 -26.57 -12.89 16.78
N LEU A 680 -27.84 -12.46 16.71
CA LEU A 680 -28.17 -11.04 16.58
C LEU A 680 -27.61 -10.16 17.71
N PRO A 681 -27.68 -10.54 18.99
CA PRO A 681 -27.13 -9.74 20.08
C PRO A 681 -25.59 -9.57 19.99
N LEU A 682 -24.90 -10.50 19.34
CA LEU A 682 -23.45 -10.48 19.18
C LEU A 682 -23.01 -9.58 18.01
N ILE A 683 -23.86 -9.43 16.98
CA ILE A 683 -23.53 -8.66 15.76
C ILE A 683 -23.98 -7.21 15.87
N ALA A 684 -25.21 -6.98 16.33
CA ALA A 684 -25.84 -5.67 16.38
C ALA A 684 -26.69 -5.50 17.65
N PRO A 685 -26.10 -5.07 18.76
CA PRO A 685 -26.82 -4.92 20.02
C PRO A 685 -27.94 -3.85 19.99
N THR A 686 -27.94 -2.97 18.98
CA THR A 686 -28.93 -1.88 18.84
C THR A 686 -29.38 -1.72 17.38
N GLY A 687 -30.39 -2.45 16.94
CA GLY A 687 -30.97 -2.22 15.61
C GLY A 687 -31.82 -3.38 15.09
N GLN A 688 -32.80 -3.09 14.25
CA GLN A 688 -33.54 -4.09 13.49
C GLN A 688 -32.70 -4.53 12.28
N VAL A 689 -32.07 -5.68 12.37
CA VAL A 689 -31.26 -6.28 11.31
C VAL A 689 -31.71 -7.73 11.16
N ASN A 690 -31.84 -8.19 9.92
CA ASN A 690 -32.08 -9.62 9.65
C ASN A 690 -30.73 -10.33 9.61
N VAL A 691 -30.63 -11.46 10.33
CA VAL A 691 -29.46 -12.34 10.33
C VAL A 691 -29.81 -13.61 9.61
N THR A 692 -28.94 -14.03 8.70
CA THR A 692 -29.04 -15.38 8.07
C THR A 692 -27.71 -16.09 8.27
N VAL A 693 -27.74 -17.42 8.31
CA VAL A 693 -26.53 -18.25 8.28
C VAL A 693 -26.39 -18.84 6.89
N ASP A 694 -25.30 -18.48 6.22
CA ASP A 694 -25.08 -18.85 4.82
C ASP A 694 -24.21 -20.10 4.66
N THR A 695 -23.23 -20.30 5.55
CA THR A 695 -22.24 -21.38 5.42
C THR A 695 -21.82 -21.88 6.79
N VAL A 696 -21.62 -23.18 6.87
CA VAL A 696 -21.12 -23.90 8.05
C VAL A 696 -19.96 -24.80 7.63
N LEU A 697 -18.91 -24.85 8.43
CA LEU A 697 -17.74 -25.69 8.22
C LEU A 697 -17.29 -26.30 9.56
N ALA A 698 -17.17 -27.62 9.62
CA ALA A 698 -16.59 -28.29 10.77
C ALA A 698 -15.07 -28.19 10.78
N SER A 699 -14.47 -28.05 11.96
CA SER A 699 -13.02 -28.15 12.11
C SER A 699 -12.56 -29.59 11.85
N PRO A 700 -11.49 -29.80 11.08
CA PRO A 700 -11.02 -31.16 10.71
C PRO A 700 -10.39 -31.91 11.88
N ALA A 701 -9.97 -31.25 12.92
CA ALA A 701 -9.21 -31.86 14.04
C ALA A 701 -10.04 -32.75 14.98
N GLY A 702 -11.28 -33.14 14.58
CA GLY A 702 -12.20 -33.85 15.47
C GLY A 702 -12.60 -33.02 16.69
N ALA A 703 -12.23 -31.76 16.68
CA ALA A 703 -12.58 -30.78 17.66
C ALA A 703 -14.10 -30.58 17.62
N ARG A 704 -14.67 -30.26 18.75
CA ARG A 704 -16.09 -29.89 18.88
C ARG A 704 -16.35 -28.49 18.37
N GLN A 705 -15.68 -28.11 17.29
CA GLN A 705 -15.70 -26.73 16.76
C GLN A 705 -16.36 -26.68 15.38
N VAL A 706 -17.19 -25.67 15.23
CA VAL A 706 -17.93 -25.42 13.99
C VAL A 706 -17.82 -23.93 13.66
N LEU A 707 -17.35 -23.62 12.47
CA LEU A 707 -17.36 -22.26 11.93
C LEU A 707 -18.72 -21.98 11.30
N VAL A 708 -19.29 -20.84 11.63
CA VAL A 708 -20.55 -20.33 11.08
C VAL A 708 -20.31 -18.98 10.44
N MET A 709 -20.67 -18.81 9.19
CA MET A 709 -20.71 -17.53 8.51
C MET A 709 -22.14 -16.99 8.54
N ALA A 710 -22.32 -15.89 9.26
CA ALA A 710 -23.58 -15.18 9.35
C ALA A 710 -23.54 -13.93 8.46
N ARG A 711 -24.63 -13.67 7.75
CA ARG A 711 -24.86 -12.47 6.97
C ARG A 711 -25.89 -11.60 7.63
N THR A 712 -25.59 -10.32 7.78
CA THR A 712 -26.55 -9.31 8.21
C THR A 712 -26.70 -8.26 7.13
N VAL A 713 -27.94 -7.83 6.89
CA VAL A 713 -28.21 -6.69 6.03
C VAL A 713 -28.46 -5.49 6.92
N ALA A 714 -27.52 -4.54 6.92
CA ALA A 714 -27.64 -3.29 7.65
C ALA A 714 -28.76 -2.40 7.07
N VAL A 715 -29.25 -1.45 7.86
CA VAL A 715 -30.33 -0.52 7.46
C VAL A 715 -29.96 0.28 6.18
N ASP A 716 -28.66 0.51 5.95
CA ASP A 716 -28.13 1.16 4.75
C ASP A 716 -27.96 0.22 3.55
N ARG A 717 -28.45 -1.01 3.63
CA ARG A 717 -28.38 -2.10 2.63
C ARG A 717 -26.97 -2.64 2.36
N ARG A 718 -26.00 -2.44 3.26
CA ARG A 718 -24.71 -3.11 3.16
C ARG A 718 -24.79 -4.48 3.81
N ASP A 719 -24.27 -5.47 3.11
CA ASP A 719 -24.12 -6.81 3.65
C ASP A 719 -22.86 -6.84 4.53
N VAL A 720 -23.02 -7.28 5.77
CA VAL A 720 -21.91 -7.54 6.69
C VAL A 720 -21.82 -9.04 6.91
N LEU A 721 -20.66 -9.61 6.62
CA LEU A 721 -20.34 -11.01 6.88
C LEU A 721 -19.60 -11.12 8.20
N THR A 722 -20.13 -11.92 9.12
CA THR A 722 -19.51 -12.19 10.42
C THR A 722 -19.26 -13.67 10.58
N PHE A 723 -18.08 -14.03 11.01
CA PHE A 723 -17.63 -15.41 11.18
C PHE A 723 -17.53 -15.72 12.65
N PHE A 724 -18.26 -16.74 13.08
CA PHE A 724 -18.30 -17.23 14.45
C PHE A 724 -17.75 -18.63 14.55
N LEU A 725 -16.87 -18.85 15.50
CA LEU A 725 -16.43 -20.18 15.92
C LEU A 725 -17.32 -20.62 17.09
N LEU A 726 -18.04 -21.71 16.91
CA LEU A 726 -18.86 -22.34 17.93
C LEU A 726 -18.08 -23.47 18.57
N GLU A 727 -18.00 -23.50 19.89
CA GLU A 727 -17.54 -24.67 20.62
C GLU A 727 -18.75 -25.45 21.14
N LEU A 728 -18.79 -26.74 20.80
CA LEU A 728 -19.90 -27.64 21.18
C LEU A 728 -19.62 -28.36 22.50
N ALA A 729 -20.68 -28.60 23.26
CA ALA A 729 -20.63 -29.43 24.44
C ALA A 729 -20.13 -30.87 24.12
N ALA A 730 -19.71 -31.60 25.13
CA ALA A 730 -19.18 -32.97 24.95
C ALA A 730 -20.20 -33.94 24.31
N ASP A 731 -21.48 -33.72 24.59
CA ASP A 731 -22.60 -34.47 24.00
C ASP A 731 -23.05 -33.96 22.63
N ARG A 732 -22.44 -32.83 22.15
CA ARG A 732 -22.68 -32.13 20.87
C ARG A 732 -24.14 -31.66 20.68
N ARG A 733 -24.90 -31.53 21.78
CA ARG A 733 -26.31 -31.10 21.77
C ARG A 733 -26.52 -29.63 22.08
N ALA A 734 -25.44 -28.90 22.44
CA ALA A 734 -25.50 -27.49 22.76
C ALA A 734 -24.18 -26.79 22.38
N VAL A 735 -24.28 -25.51 22.14
CA VAL A 735 -23.11 -24.61 22.02
C VAL A 735 -22.72 -24.17 23.43
N VAL A 736 -21.42 -24.28 23.76
CA VAL A 736 -20.87 -23.88 25.05
C VAL A 736 -20.32 -22.45 24.95
N GLU A 737 -19.70 -22.13 23.79
CA GLU A 737 -19.08 -20.83 23.56
C GLU A 737 -19.28 -20.41 22.11
N ILE A 738 -19.48 -19.10 21.89
CA ILE A 738 -19.56 -18.47 20.58
C ILE A 738 -18.52 -17.34 20.54
N THR A 739 -17.49 -17.51 19.71
CA THR A 739 -16.44 -16.51 19.54
C THR A 739 -16.51 -15.90 18.16
N GLN A 740 -16.59 -14.57 18.07
CA GLN A 740 -16.48 -13.86 16.80
C GLN A 740 -14.99 -13.83 16.38
N VAL A 741 -14.65 -14.46 15.26
CA VAL A 741 -13.27 -14.57 14.77
C VAL A 741 -12.95 -13.59 13.65
N PHE A 742 -13.96 -13.17 12.85
CA PHE A 742 -13.75 -12.24 11.74
C PHE A 742 -15.05 -11.51 11.37
N GLN A 743 -14.92 -10.30 10.82
CA GLN A 743 -16.04 -9.53 10.28
C GLN A 743 -15.59 -8.66 9.10
N THR A 744 -16.42 -8.54 8.07
CA THR A 744 -16.10 -7.75 6.88
C THR A 744 -17.38 -7.31 6.13
N GLU A 745 -17.29 -6.14 5.47
CA GLU A 745 -18.28 -5.67 4.49
C GLU A 745 -17.93 -6.09 3.05
N GLN A 746 -16.75 -6.70 2.86
CA GLN A 746 -16.30 -7.15 1.54
C GLN A 746 -16.82 -8.57 1.27
N PRO A 747 -17.04 -8.93 -0.01
CA PRO A 747 -17.30 -10.32 -0.37
C PRO A 747 -16.18 -11.21 0.16
N ALA A 748 -16.54 -12.23 0.90
CA ALA A 748 -15.59 -13.13 1.53
C ALA A 748 -15.89 -14.60 1.19
N SER A 749 -14.84 -15.42 1.19
CA SER A 749 -14.92 -16.87 1.05
C SER A 749 -14.08 -17.56 2.13
N ILE A 750 -14.59 -18.72 2.60
CA ILE A 750 -13.84 -19.57 3.52
C ILE A 750 -12.98 -20.50 2.69
N ASN A 751 -11.67 -20.44 2.87
CA ASN A 751 -10.72 -21.34 2.19
C ASN A 751 -10.52 -22.62 3.01
N GLY A 752 -10.85 -22.63 4.29
CA GLY A 752 -10.83 -23.79 5.16
C GLY A 752 -9.95 -23.61 6.39
N PHE A 753 -9.89 -24.68 7.16
CA PHE A 753 -8.96 -24.81 8.29
C PHE A 753 -7.65 -25.46 7.85
N SER A 754 -6.58 -25.26 8.62
CA SER A 754 -5.43 -26.18 8.59
C SER A 754 -5.86 -27.59 9.03
N PRO A 755 -5.15 -28.67 8.60
CA PRO A 755 -5.51 -30.03 8.97
C PRO A 755 -5.63 -30.27 10.49
N ASP A 756 -4.85 -29.58 11.30
CA ASP A 756 -4.90 -29.63 12.78
C ASP A 756 -6.01 -28.73 13.39
N GLY A 757 -6.71 -27.95 12.57
CA GLY A 757 -7.78 -27.04 13.00
C GLY A 757 -7.31 -25.78 13.73
N ARG A 758 -6.00 -25.54 13.84
CA ARG A 758 -5.44 -24.35 14.51
C ARG A 758 -5.67 -23.07 13.73
N TRP A 759 -5.46 -23.13 12.42
CA TRP A 759 -5.51 -21.96 11.56
C TRP A 759 -6.80 -21.96 10.71
N LEU A 760 -7.41 -20.78 10.59
CA LEU A 760 -8.52 -20.54 9.68
C LEU A 760 -8.09 -19.60 8.58
N VAL A 761 -8.38 -19.94 7.33
CA VAL A 761 -8.09 -19.10 6.16
C VAL A 761 -9.39 -18.55 5.58
N ILE A 762 -9.50 -17.22 5.54
CA ILE A 762 -10.59 -16.47 4.93
C ILE A 762 -10.00 -15.55 3.86
N SER A 763 -10.62 -15.46 2.70
CA SER A 763 -10.25 -14.50 1.66
C SER A 763 -11.34 -13.46 1.47
N THR A 764 -10.96 -12.19 1.33
CA THR A 764 -11.84 -11.08 0.99
C THR A 764 -11.39 -10.41 -0.31
N TRP A 765 -12.33 -9.96 -1.13
CA TRP A 765 -12.00 -9.28 -2.37
C TRP A 765 -11.69 -7.81 -2.15
N ASN A 766 -10.45 -7.41 -2.40
CA ASN A 766 -10.00 -6.02 -2.37
C ASN A 766 -10.18 -5.37 -3.76
N ALA A 767 -11.28 -4.64 -3.93
CA ALA A 767 -11.63 -4.02 -5.21
C ALA A 767 -10.63 -2.92 -5.65
N ALA A 768 -9.99 -2.25 -4.69
CA ALA A 768 -9.02 -1.18 -4.99
C ALA A 768 -7.71 -1.76 -5.54
N ALA A 769 -7.23 -2.84 -4.95
CA ALA A 769 -6.01 -3.53 -5.38
C ALA A 769 -6.26 -4.58 -6.47
N ARG A 770 -7.52 -5.00 -6.70
CA ARG A 770 -7.93 -6.09 -7.59
C ARG A 770 -7.26 -7.44 -7.28
N VAL A 771 -7.08 -7.70 -6.01
CA VAL A 771 -6.53 -8.95 -5.47
C VAL A 771 -7.39 -9.41 -4.31
N ASN A 772 -7.17 -10.66 -3.88
CA ASN A 772 -7.77 -11.14 -2.64
C ASN A 772 -6.86 -10.81 -1.47
N ASP A 773 -7.42 -10.27 -0.40
CA ASP A 773 -6.75 -10.23 0.89
C ASP A 773 -7.03 -11.55 1.61
N VAL A 774 -5.99 -12.31 1.90
CA VAL A 774 -6.05 -13.56 2.66
C VAL A 774 -5.81 -13.25 4.12
N HIS A 775 -6.76 -13.64 4.95
CA HIS A 775 -6.69 -13.53 6.40
C HIS A 775 -6.42 -14.90 6.99
N LEU A 776 -5.27 -15.04 7.58
CA LEU A 776 -4.84 -16.24 8.30
C LEU A 776 -5.02 -15.97 9.79
N ILE A 777 -5.90 -16.72 10.43
CA ILE A 777 -6.33 -16.49 11.81
C ILE A 777 -5.85 -17.65 12.67
N ASP A 778 -4.99 -17.38 13.66
CA ASP A 778 -4.62 -18.34 14.72
C ASP A 778 -5.75 -18.40 15.75
N LEU A 779 -6.54 -19.44 15.70
CA LEU A 779 -7.72 -19.56 16.55
C LEU A 779 -7.41 -19.59 18.06
N PRO A 780 -6.38 -20.31 18.54
CA PRO A 780 -5.99 -20.26 19.95
C PRO A 780 -5.41 -18.90 20.39
N GLY A 781 -4.61 -18.26 19.54
CA GLY A 781 -3.93 -16.99 19.85
C GLY A 781 -4.77 -15.76 19.54
N ASN A 782 -5.86 -15.91 18.80
CA ASN A 782 -6.66 -14.81 18.24
C ASN A 782 -5.80 -13.76 17.49
N GLU A 783 -4.69 -14.21 16.91
CA GLU A 783 -3.83 -13.40 16.09
C GLU A 783 -4.20 -13.53 14.62
N ARG A 784 -4.07 -12.43 13.88
CA ARG A 784 -4.40 -12.41 12.46
C ARG A 784 -3.24 -11.88 11.64
N GLN A 785 -2.83 -12.66 10.66
CA GLN A 785 -1.95 -12.25 9.58
C GLN A 785 -2.79 -11.95 8.34
N THR A 786 -2.52 -10.86 7.63
CA THR A 786 -3.21 -10.52 6.39
C THR A 786 -2.19 -10.27 5.29
N PHE A 787 -2.41 -10.89 4.14
CA PHE A 787 -1.55 -10.72 2.97
C PHE A 787 -2.36 -10.85 1.68
N PRO A 788 -1.99 -10.15 0.62
CA PRO A 788 -2.64 -10.28 -0.67
C PRO A 788 -2.24 -11.57 -1.38
N ALA A 789 -3.16 -12.10 -2.21
CA ALA A 789 -2.93 -13.28 -3.05
C ALA A 789 -3.63 -13.13 -4.40
N SER A 790 -3.00 -13.59 -5.49
CA SER A 790 -3.62 -13.57 -6.82
C SER A 790 -4.62 -14.69 -7.02
N GLY A 791 -4.50 -15.78 -6.26
CA GLY A 791 -5.33 -16.98 -6.35
C GLY A 791 -6.18 -17.24 -5.10
N PHE A 792 -7.17 -18.12 -5.25
CA PHE A 792 -8.06 -18.53 -4.15
C PHE A 792 -7.61 -19.79 -3.43
N ARG A 793 -6.65 -20.53 -3.97
CA ARG A 793 -6.25 -21.82 -3.40
C ARG A 793 -4.98 -21.68 -2.59
N MET A 794 -5.12 -21.86 -1.29
CA MET A 794 -4.04 -22.06 -0.36
C MET A 794 -3.95 -23.55 -0.04
N LEU A 795 -2.74 -24.08 0.06
CA LEU A 795 -2.51 -25.50 0.23
C LEU A 795 -1.73 -25.76 1.52
N TRP A 796 -2.39 -26.34 2.51
CA TRP A 796 -1.73 -26.77 3.73
C TRP A 796 -0.97 -28.08 3.55
N SER A 797 0.22 -28.18 4.12
CA SER A 797 0.87 -29.45 4.36
C SER A 797 0.06 -30.30 5.36
N ALA A 798 0.21 -31.63 5.30
CA ALA A 798 -0.54 -32.53 6.17
C ALA A 798 -0.23 -32.32 7.66
N ASP A 799 0.99 -31.86 7.98
CA ASP A 799 1.43 -31.53 9.33
C ASP A 799 0.96 -30.15 9.82
N SER A 800 0.22 -29.40 8.99
CA SER A 800 -0.28 -28.05 9.29
C SER A 800 0.79 -26.97 9.53
N GLN A 801 2.05 -27.27 9.29
CA GLN A 801 3.15 -26.33 9.55
C GLN A 801 3.38 -25.37 8.38
N TRP A 802 3.05 -25.81 7.16
CA TRP A 802 3.35 -25.10 5.94
C TRP A 802 2.09 -24.78 5.12
N LEU A 803 2.07 -23.57 4.60
CA LEU A 803 1.02 -23.07 3.70
C LEU A 803 1.67 -22.62 2.38
N VAL A 804 1.25 -23.21 1.26
CA VAL A 804 1.69 -22.80 -0.07
C VAL A 804 0.68 -21.84 -0.70
N GLN A 805 1.22 -20.73 -1.17
CA GLN A 805 0.51 -19.72 -1.97
C GLN A 805 1.04 -19.78 -3.40
N PRO A 806 0.30 -20.37 -4.35
CA PRO A 806 0.72 -20.42 -5.75
C PRO A 806 0.55 -19.05 -6.42
N GLU A 807 1.60 -18.58 -7.12
CA GLU A 807 1.63 -17.26 -7.74
C GLU A 807 2.34 -17.31 -9.10
N GLY A 808 1.69 -17.90 -10.07
CA GLY A 808 2.17 -17.92 -11.43
C GLY A 808 3.57 -18.49 -11.64
N ASP A 809 4.58 -17.65 -11.62
CA ASP A 809 5.97 -18.04 -11.91
C ASP A 809 6.75 -18.45 -10.64
N TYR A 810 6.09 -18.43 -9.49
CA TYR A 810 6.69 -18.85 -8.23
C TYR A 810 5.63 -19.33 -7.22
N LEU A 811 6.12 -20.01 -6.19
CA LEU A 811 5.34 -20.41 -5.04
C LEU A 811 5.87 -19.67 -3.82
N LEU A 812 5.00 -19.13 -2.98
CA LEU A 812 5.39 -18.59 -1.71
C LEU A 812 5.03 -19.59 -0.62
N LEU A 813 6.04 -20.16 0.00
CA LEU A 813 5.92 -21.08 1.12
C LEU A 813 5.90 -20.27 2.40
N ARG A 814 4.92 -20.51 3.26
CA ARG A 814 4.79 -19.85 4.56
C ARG A 814 4.79 -20.86 5.68
N ALA A 815 5.49 -20.55 6.77
CA ALA A 815 5.35 -21.24 8.05
C ALA A 815 4.77 -20.27 9.07
N PRO A 816 3.44 -20.19 9.20
CA PRO A 816 2.77 -19.12 9.95
C PRO A 816 3.15 -19.08 11.44
N ALA A 817 3.38 -20.25 12.06
CA ALA A 817 3.76 -20.34 13.46
C ALA A 817 5.14 -19.69 13.76
N TYR A 818 5.97 -19.51 12.73
CA TYR A 818 7.31 -18.92 12.83
C TYR A 818 7.42 -17.55 12.14
N ASP A 819 6.31 -17.04 11.59
CA ASP A 819 6.28 -15.86 10.70
C ASP A 819 7.32 -15.98 9.55
N TYR A 820 7.57 -17.19 9.06
CA TYR A 820 8.57 -17.49 8.05
C TYR A 820 7.96 -17.55 6.66
N LYS A 821 8.71 -17.06 5.67
CA LYS A 821 8.37 -17.11 4.25
C LYS A 821 9.58 -17.50 3.42
N GLN A 822 9.36 -18.32 2.43
CA GLN A 822 10.37 -18.74 1.45
C GLN A 822 9.80 -18.63 0.04
N LEU A 823 10.58 -18.05 -0.86
CA LEU A 823 10.29 -18.02 -2.28
C LEU A 823 10.81 -19.31 -2.92
N VAL A 824 9.93 -20.02 -3.63
CA VAL A 824 10.31 -21.17 -4.46
C VAL A 824 10.06 -20.79 -5.91
N LEU A 825 11.14 -20.51 -6.64
CA LEU A 825 11.10 -20.13 -8.04
C LEU A 825 10.95 -21.35 -8.94
N HIS A 826 10.31 -21.19 -10.07
CA HIS A 826 10.32 -22.14 -11.17
C HIS A 826 10.43 -21.40 -12.49
N ASP A 827 11.12 -21.99 -13.45
CA ASP A 827 11.34 -21.46 -14.78
C ASP A 827 10.38 -22.05 -15.83
N PHE A 828 9.34 -22.76 -15.34
CA PHE A 828 8.34 -23.37 -16.21
C PHE A 828 7.30 -22.35 -16.64
N SER A 829 6.96 -22.39 -17.92
CA SER A 829 5.81 -21.63 -18.44
C SER A 829 4.49 -22.37 -18.15
N ASP A 830 3.42 -21.58 -17.98
CA ASP A 830 2.04 -22.08 -17.90
C ASP A 830 1.81 -23.17 -16.82
N CYS A 831 2.20 -22.88 -15.56
CA CYS A 831 1.90 -23.75 -14.43
C CYS A 831 0.48 -23.46 -13.91
N TYR A 832 -0.30 -24.52 -13.66
CA TYR A 832 -1.73 -24.42 -13.37
C TYR A 832 -2.12 -24.76 -11.96
N SER A 833 -1.35 -25.65 -11.30
CA SER A 833 -1.73 -26.20 -10.01
C SER A 833 -0.51 -26.64 -9.23
N ALA A 834 -0.47 -26.30 -7.93
CA ALA A 834 0.45 -26.86 -6.96
C ALA A 834 -0.28 -27.90 -6.07
N TYR A 835 0.46 -28.81 -5.48
CA TYR A 835 -0.08 -29.82 -4.56
C TYR A 835 1.02 -30.34 -3.65
N TRP A 836 0.62 -30.90 -2.49
CA TRP A 836 1.52 -31.64 -1.63
C TRP A 836 1.55 -33.11 -2.02
N VAL A 837 2.75 -33.66 -2.14
CA VAL A 837 2.93 -35.09 -2.45
C VAL A 837 2.88 -35.86 -1.13
N ASN A 838 2.02 -36.87 -1.07
CA ASN A 838 1.89 -37.72 0.13
C ASN A 838 3.09 -38.66 0.24
N GLY A 839 3.91 -38.43 1.26
CA GLY A 839 4.97 -39.32 1.73
C GLY A 839 6.17 -39.52 0.79
N ARG A 840 7.40 -39.42 1.35
CA ARG A 840 8.54 -40.07 0.76
C ARG A 840 8.42 -41.56 1.06
N ASP A 841 8.20 -42.44 0.06
CA ASP A 841 8.37 -43.88 0.20
C ASP A 841 9.86 -44.24 0.31
#